data_740b86c85a5d2464e64ff20e18c9dc97
#
_entry.id   740b86c85a5d2464e64ff20e18c9dc97
#
_cell.length_a   1.000
_cell.length_b   1.000
_cell.length_c   1.000
_cell.angle_alpha   90.00
_cell.angle_beta   90.00
_cell.angle_gamma   90.00
#
_symmetry.space_group_name_H-M   'P 1'
#
loop_
_entity.id
_entity.type
_entity.pdbx_description
1 polymer ?
#
loop_
_entity_poly.entity_id
_entity_poly.type
_entity_poly.pdbx_seq_one_letter_code
_entity_poly.pdbx_strand_id
1 'polypeptide(L)'
;MRPSPVFFLSGQAVTVSDPKAQVAWIVIRPFLLIVSLALSFCANAAITESHGYAQFGVLKYPASFTHFDWVNPEAPKGGTLRMMAFGTFDTLNPYTFKGTSPVSTGNFLQYGVNELNETLMVGTGQYDPSGDEPTSSYGLIAQSVEYSEDRSWVVFNIRPQARFHDGKPITAYDVAFSYRTLLKDGHPQYRTALQEVQRVDILDRHRIRFVFKRAGNPLLILRLGELPVLPQHYWKDRDFKATTFEPPLGSGPYRITRVQPGRQLIFERVKDYWGKDLPVNRGKYNFDRVEVEFYRDNDVAFEAFKGGEFDIYIEHQAKNWANGYNFPAVANGDVIKAQIPHRIPTQTQGLFMNTRRAAFADVRVREALGLLFNFEWTNRTLFSDAYARSTSYYPNSEFSATGVPTGGEWLALAPYREQLPPSLFTQPFMPSKTDGGGIPRETLRKALGLLGSAGWKLTDRGLLNADNQPLRFEILLVNPSLERILLPYIEDLRRLGINAGLRTVDRAQYKQRLDRFDFDMILMTLQQTLSPGLEQWQYFHSSQASIHGSKNYAGVANPVVDGLLNKLLAAQTRDEQVATARALDRVLLSQHYSIPNWYLNNHRLAYRNRFAMVTTPPYTLGLRAWWLKSLEKPR
;
A
#
# COMPACT_ATOMS: atom_id res chain seq x y z
N MET A 1 -7.46 52.05 37.25
CA MET A 1 -6.92 53.42 37.38
C MET A 1 -5.45 53.35 37.78
N ARG A 2 -4.56 53.58 36.82
CA ARG A 2 -3.19 54.12 36.97
C ARG A 2 -2.70 54.45 35.56
N PRO A 3 -2.22 55.67 35.29
CA PRO A 3 -1.86 56.13 33.93
C PRO A 3 -0.41 55.80 33.59
N SER A 4 -0.15 55.60 32.30
CA SER A 4 1.20 55.47 31.74
C SER A 4 1.93 56.80 31.68
N PRO A 5 3.25 56.85 31.90
CA PRO A 5 4.01 58.10 31.76
C PRO A 5 4.36 58.36 30.26
N VAL A 6 4.07 59.57 29.85
CA VAL A 6 4.55 60.18 28.59
C VAL A 6 5.93 60.78 28.85
N PHE A 7 6.94 60.38 28.08
CA PHE A 7 8.25 61.03 28.07
C PHE A 7 8.31 62.04 26.96
N PHE A 8 8.42 63.32 27.33
CA PHE A 8 8.84 64.39 26.43
C PHE A 8 10.37 64.46 26.39
N LEU A 9 10.98 64.32 25.21
CA LEU A 9 12.37 64.65 24.97
C LEU A 9 12.46 66.09 24.43
N SER A 10 13.00 66.98 25.28
CA SER A 10 13.35 68.37 24.92
C SER A 10 14.52 68.36 23.93
N GLY A 11 14.36 69.11 22.81
CA GLY A 11 15.40 69.29 21.80
C GLY A 11 16.52 70.18 22.33
N GLN A 12 17.72 69.63 22.38
CA GLN A 12 18.97 70.40 22.31
C GLN A 12 19.84 69.85 21.19
N ALA A 13 20.20 70.71 20.24
CA ALA A 13 21.14 70.39 19.18
C ALA A 13 22.55 70.33 19.78
N VAL A 14 23.16 69.16 19.79
CA VAL A 14 24.56 68.94 20.16
C VAL A 14 25.38 68.96 18.85
N THR A 15 26.19 70.02 18.69
CA THR A 15 27.23 70.08 17.65
C THR A 15 28.42 69.24 18.12
N VAL A 16 28.64 68.08 17.51
CA VAL A 16 29.80 67.22 17.73
C VAL A 16 30.93 67.64 16.79
N SER A 17 31.98 68.18 17.35
CA SER A 17 33.22 68.65 16.67
C SER A 17 34.38 67.65 16.79
N ASP A 18 34.10 66.35 16.79
CA ASP A 18 35.15 65.33 16.85
C ASP A 18 35.27 64.59 15.51
N PRO A 19 36.42 64.69 14.78
CA PRO A 19 36.59 64.05 13.50
C PRO A 19 36.54 62.49 13.54
N LYS A 20 36.70 61.90 14.71
CA LYS A 20 36.57 60.42 14.88
C LYS A 20 35.14 59.94 14.87
N ALA A 21 34.19 60.79 15.19
CA ALA A 21 32.75 60.43 15.16
C ALA A 21 32.19 60.44 13.73
N GLN A 22 32.76 61.21 12.79
CA GLN A 22 32.32 61.23 11.39
C GLN A 22 32.70 59.96 10.63
N VAL A 23 33.83 59.32 10.97
CA VAL A 23 34.24 58.06 10.33
C VAL A 23 33.34 56.87 10.75
N ALA A 24 32.82 56.88 12.00
CA ALA A 24 31.91 55.84 12.47
C ALA A 24 30.53 55.87 11.77
N TRP A 25 30.06 57.05 11.40
CA TRP A 25 28.77 57.24 10.68
C TRP A 25 28.84 56.86 9.19
N ILE A 26 30.02 56.92 8.58
CA ILE A 26 30.25 56.56 7.16
C ILE A 26 30.34 55.04 7.02
N VAL A 27 30.79 54.31 8.04
CA VAL A 27 30.92 52.84 8.00
C VAL A 27 29.60 52.12 8.40
N ILE A 28 28.77 52.75 9.26
CA ILE A 28 27.51 52.13 9.71
C ILE A 28 26.39 52.22 8.65
N ARG A 29 26.35 53.25 7.82
CA ARG A 29 25.32 53.37 6.78
C ARG A 29 25.36 52.29 5.71
N PRO A 30 26.51 51.89 5.14
CA PRO A 30 26.52 50.78 4.19
C PRO A 30 26.24 49.42 4.88
N PHE A 31 26.59 49.25 6.15
CA PHE A 31 26.34 48.00 6.88
C PHE A 31 24.85 47.81 7.19
N LEU A 32 24.13 48.88 7.55
CA LEU A 32 22.66 48.84 7.74
C LEU A 32 21.90 48.68 6.41
N LEU A 33 22.44 49.20 5.29
CA LEU A 33 21.86 48.99 3.97
C LEU A 33 22.11 47.57 3.44
N ILE A 34 23.26 46.97 3.74
CA ILE A 34 23.57 45.57 3.39
C ILE A 34 22.76 44.60 4.25
N VAL A 35 22.56 44.91 5.54
CA VAL A 35 21.69 44.10 6.42
C VAL A 35 20.20 44.24 6.03
N SER A 36 19.76 45.43 5.57
CA SER A 36 18.40 45.61 5.06
C SER A 36 18.20 44.93 3.69
N LEU A 37 19.21 44.88 2.81
CA LEU A 37 19.16 44.11 1.57
C LEU A 37 19.26 42.60 1.84
N ALA A 38 20.00 42.16 2.85
CA ALA A 38 20.08 40.74 3.24
C ALA A 38 18.80 40.23 3.91
N LEU A 39 18.03 41.12 4.59
CA LEU A 39 16.73 40.77 5.18
C LEU A 39 15.59 40.84 4.14
N SER A 40 15.80 41.42 2.96
CA SER A 40 14.80 41.42 1.87
C SER A 40 14.91 40.23 0.94
N PHE A 41 15.88 39.36 1.09
CA PHE A 41 15.86 37.98 0.62
C PHE A 41 15.09 37.10 1.62
N CYS A 42 13.89 37.50 2.01
CA CYS A 42 12.88 36.55 2.44
C CYS A 42 12.62 35.66 1.22
N ALA A 43 13.15 34.46 1.27
CA ALA A 43 12.94 33.44 0.30
C ALA A 43 11.44 33.39 -0.03
N ASN A 44 11.04 33.89 -1.19
CA ASN A 44 9.83 33.40 -1.82
C ASN A 44 10.08 31.92 -2.00
N ALA A 45 9.56 31.10 -1.11
CA ALA A 45 9.59 29.66 -1.27
C ALA A 45 9.06 29.39 -2.68
N ALA A 46 9.90 28.82 -3.53
CA ALA A 46 9.55 28.62 -4.92
C ALA A 46 8.24 27.82 -4.99
N ILE A 47 7.25 28.39 -5.68
CA ILE A 47 5.98 27.72 -5.92
C ILE A 47 6.16 26.90 -7.19
N THR A 48 5.91 25.61 -7.10
CA THR A 48 5.89 24.72 -8.25
C THR A 48 4.45 24.52 -8.70
N GLU A 49 4.15 24.84 -9.97
CA GLU A 49 2.91 24.45 -10.63
C GLU A 49 3.18 23.34 -11.63
N SER A 50 2.36 22.29 -11.63
CA SER A 50 2.53 21.12 -12.50
C SER A 50 1.19 20.49 -12.87
N HIS A 51 1.15 19.80 -14.04
CA HIS A 51 0.02 18.99 -14.50
C HIS A 51 -0.14 17.66 -13.71
N GLY A 52 0.77 17.39 -12.80
CA GLY A 52 0.79 16.22 -11.96
C GLY A 52 1.74 16.41 -10.79
N TYR A 53 1.88 15.37 -9.95
CA TYR A 53 2.77 15.38 -8.81
C TYR A 53 3.52 14.05 -8.72
N ALA A 54 4.84 14.11 -8.59
CA ALA A 54 5.69 12.98 -8.26
C ALA A 54 6.13 13.10 -6.80
N GLN A 55 6.01 12.03 -6.04
CA GLN A 55 6.53 11.99 -4.67
C GLN A 55 8.03 12.23 -4.64
N PHE A 56 8.73 11.65 -5.63
CA PHE A 56 10.17 11.76 -5.81
C PHE A 56 10.49 12.05 -7.28
N GLY A 57 11.49 12.91 -7.51
CA GLY A 57 11.99 13.19 -8.85
C GLY A 57 11.01 13.97 -9.73
N VAL A 58 10.93 13.57 -10.98
CA VAL A 58 10.10 14.22 -12.03
C VAL A 58 9.06 13.24 -12.56
N LEU A 59 7.98 13.78 -13.11
CA LEU A 59 6.94 12.99 -13.78
C LEU A 59 7.50 12.33 -15.04
N LYS A 60 7.17 11.07 -15.28
CA LYS A 60 7.52 10.33 -16.50
C LYS A 60 6.88 10.98 -17.73
N TYR A 61 5.60 11.34 -17.64
CA TYR A 61 4.85 11.93 -18.74
C TYR A 61 4.93 13.45 -18.67
N PRO A 62 5.38 14.13 -19.76
CA PRO A 62 5.44 15.59 -19.81
C PRO A 62 4.04 16.21 -19.87
N ALA A 63 3.92 17.51 -19.63
CA ALA A 63 2.63 18.22 -19.67
C ALA A 63 1.89 18.11 -21.01
N SER A 64 2.62 17.82 -22.08
CA SER A 64 2.09 17.63 -23.44
C SER A 64 1.70 16.20 -23.79
N PHE A 65 1.78 15.25 -22.84
CA PHE A 65 1.42 13.86 -23.14
C PHE A 65 -0.05 13.75 -23.55
N THR A 66 -0.33 12.81 -24.44
CA THR A 66 -1.67 12.62 -25.03
C THR A 66 -2.38 11.37 -24.52
N HIS A 67 -1.64 10.40 -23.99
CA HIS A 67 -2.12 9.15 -23.38
C HIS A 67 -0.95 8.45 -22.67
N PHE A 68 -1.23 7.48 -21.83
CA PHE A 68 -0.20 6.63 -21.26
C PHE A 68 0.35 5.63 -22.28
N ASP A 69 1.63 5.25 -22.18
CA ASP A 69 2.32 4.37 -23.15
C ASP A 69 1.68 2.97 -23.27
N TRP A 70 1.00 2.52 -22.24
CA TRP A 70 0.42 1.17 -22.14
C TRP A 70 -1.04 1.07 -22.59
N VAL A 71 -1.61 2.13 -23.16
CA VAL A 71 -2.97 2.15 -23.71
C VAL A 71 -2.96 2.25 -25.24
N ASN A 72 -4.02 1.80 -25.87
CA ASN A 72 -4.32 2.12 -27.27
C ASN A 72 -5.28 3.32 -27.29
N PRO A 73 -4.85 4.53 -27.69
CA PRO A 73 -5.72 5.70 -27.72
C PRO A 73 -6.91 5.57 -28.69
N GLU A 74 -6.77 4.69 -29.71
CA GLU A 74 -7.78 4.41 -30.72
C GLU A 74 -8.53 3.09 -30.43
N ALA A 75 -8.47 2.57 -29.20
CA ALA A 75 -9.18 1.35 -28.84
C ALA A 75 -10.69 1.50 -29.12
N PRO A 76 -11.30 0.54 -29.85
CA PRO A 76 -12.73 0.59 -30.15
C PRO A 76 -13.55 0.56 -28.87
N LYS A 77 -14.58 1.40 -28.84
CA LYS A 77 -15.54 1.48 -27.71
C LYS A 77 -16.76 0.63 -28.03
N GLY A 78 -17.14 -0.24 -27.11
CA GLY A 78 -18.36 -1.04 -27.28
C GLY A 78 -18.35 -2.38 -26.55
N GLY A 79 -19.50 -3.03 -26.57
CA GLY A 79 -19.72 -4.36 -26.05
C GLY A 79 -19.74 -4.46 -24.53
N THR A 80 -19.75 -5.70 -24.04
CA THR A 80 -19.90 -6.05 -22.63
C THR A 80 -18.70 -6.81 -22.10
N LEU A 81 -18.20 -6.39 -20.95
CA LEU A 81 -17.27 -7.15 -20.11
C LEU A 81 -18.05 -7.79 -18.96
N ARG A 82 -17.97 -9.10 -18.82
CA ARG A 82 -18.56 -9.85 -17.71
C ARG A 82 -17.46 -10.27 -16.75
N MET A 83 -17.62 -9.94 -15.48
CA MET A 83 -16.65 -10.21 -14.43
C MET A 83 -17.30 -10.90 -13.24
N MET A 84 -16.47 -11.49 -12.40
CA MET A 84 -16.89 -12.00 -11.10
C MET A 84 -16.26 -11.17 -9.97
N ALA A 85 -16.98 -11.10 -8.85
CA ALA A 85 -16.45 -10.65 -7.57
C ALA A 85 -16.67 -11.73 -6.51
N PHE A 86 -15.72 -11.86 -5.57
CA PHE A 86 -15.87 -12.82 -4.47
C PHE A 86 -16.52 -12.18 -3.25
N GLY A 87 -17.58 -12.80 -2.74
CA GLY A 87 -18.28 -12.32 -1.55
C GLY A 87 -19.73 -11.88 -1.84
N THR A 88 -20.14 -10.79 -1.21
CA THR A 88 -21.48 -10.20 -1.34
C THR A 88 -21.41 -8.73 -0.97
N PHE A 89 -22.51 -7.99 -1.14
CA PHE A 89 -22.63 -6.60 -0.70
C PHE A 89 -24.03 -6.34 -0.13
N ASP A 90 -24.12 -5.40 0.81
CA ASP A 90 -25.37 -4.92 1.42
C ASP A 90 -25.48 -3.39 1.42
N THR A 91 -24.51 -2.70 0.82
CA THR A 91 -24.52 -1.25 0.59
C THR A 91 -23.78 -0.91 -0.69
N LEU A 92 -24.17 0.18 -1.36
CA LEU A 92 -23.45 0.76 -2.50
C LEU A 92 -22.57 1.95 -2.12
N ASN A 93 -22.58 2.38 -0.86
CA ASN A 93 -21.65 3.42 -0.40
C ASN A 93 -20.28 2.82 -0.07
N PRO A 94 -19.24 3.09 -0.89
CA PRO A 94 -17.92 2.49 -0.69
C PRO A 94 -17.07 3.23 0.36
N TYR A 95 -17.54 4.35 0.87
CA TYR A 95 -16.75 5.29 1.65
C TYR A 95 -16.94 5.15 3.16
N THR A 96 -17.94 4.36 3.60
CA THR A 96 -18.25 4.17 5.02
C THR A 96 -17.74 2.82 5.55
N PHE A 97 -17.69 2.72 6.86
CA PHE A 97 -17.35 1.46 7.56
C PHE A 97 -18.58 0.57 7.81
N LYS A 98 -19.79 1.12 7.62
CA LYS A 98 -21.05 0.42 7.88
C LYS A 98 -21.49 -0.36 6.65
N GLY A 99 -21.76 -1.64 6.84
CA GLY A 99 -22.13 -2.55 5.77
C GLY A 99 -20.93 -3.11 4.99
N THR A 100 -21.25 -3.97 4.04
CA THR A 100 -20.29 -4.59 3.11
C THR A 100 -20.46 -3.97 1.74
N SER A 101 -19.53 -3.09 1.39
CA SER A 101 -19.51 -2.47 0.06
C SER A 101 -18.92 -3.42 -0.99
N PRO A 102 -19.33 -3.34 -2.26
CA PRO A 102 -18.73 -4.08 -3.36
C PRO A 102 -17.20 -3.93 -3.46
N VAL A 103 -16.63 -2.78 -3.10
CA VAL A 103 -15.17 -2.55 -3.12
C VAL A 103 -14.40 -3.36 -2.08
N SER A 104 -15.06 -3.87 -1.05
CA SER A 104 -14.41 -4.75 -0.06
C SER A 104 -14.15 -6.16 -0.59
N THR A 105 -14.63 -6.48 -1.79
CA THR A 105 -14.41 -7.77 -2.45
C THR A 105 -13.19 -7.69 -3.37
N GLY A 106 -12.18 -8.56 -3.15
CA GLY A 106 -10.83 -8.43 -3.69
C GLY A 106 -10.70 -8.16 -5.19
N ASN A 107 -11.48 -8.85 -6.04
CA ASN A 107 -11.38 -8.71 -7.50
C ASN A 107 -12.13 -7.48 -8.05
N PHE A 108 -13.01 -6.87 -7.26
CA PHE A 108 -13.81 -5.73 -7.67
C PHE A 108 -13.00 -4.44 -7.80
N LEU A 109 -11.87 -4.33 -7.09
CA LEU A 109 -10.98 -3.16 -7.14
C LEU A 109 -10.31 -2.94 -8.50
N GLN A 110 -10.28 -3.95 -9.37
CA GLN A 110 -9.67 -3.83 -10.70
C GLN A 110 -10.63 -3.27 -11.76
N TYR A 111 -11.95 -3.39 -11.50
CA TYR A 111 -13.04 -2.76 -12.24
C TYR A 111 -14.14 -2.46 -11.23
N GLY A 112 -14.40 -1.23 -10.90
CA GLY A 112 -15.43 -1.10 -9.93
C GLY A 112 -15.84 0.30 -9.52
N VAL A 113 -16.28 0.40 -8.29
CA VAL A 113 -16.93 1.57 -7.71
C VAL A 113 -16.03 2.82 -7.70
N ASN A 114 -14.72 2.67 -7.80
CA ASN A 114 -13.79 3.80 -8.00
C ASN A 114 -14.07 4.55 -9.31
N GLU A 115 -14.79 3.92 -10.24
CA GLU A 115 -15.23 4.53 -11.49
C GLU A 115 -16.50 5.39 -11.33
N LEU A 116 -17.13 5.40 -10.15
CA LEU A 116 -18.34 6.19 -9.91
C LEU A 116 -18.03 7.64 -9.58
N ASN A 117 -17.04 7.89 -8.73
CA ASN A 117 -16.64 9.25 -8.32
C ASN A 117 -15.18 9.45 -8.66
N GLU A 118 -14.92 10.45 -9.50
CA GLU A 118 -13.56 10.83 -9.85
C GLU A 118 -12.82 11.45 -8.67
N THR A 119 -11.50 11.30 -8.71
CA THR A 119 -10.56 11.89 -7.76
C THR A 119 -9.96 13.18 -8.30
N LEU A 120 -9.27 13.95 -7.46
CA LEU A 120 -8.56 15.15 -7.91
C LEU A 120 -7.48 14.82 -8.94
N MET A 121 -6.76 13.73 -8.73
CA MET A 121 -5.69 13.24 -9.60
C MET A 121 -5.81 11.72 -9.76
N VAL A 122 -5.25 11.16 -10.83
CA VAL A 122 -5.24 9.73 -11.12
C VAL A 122 -3.82 9.18 -11.06
N GLY A 123 -3.68 7.96 -10.59
CA GLY A 123 -2.43 7.22 -10.74
C GLY A 123 -1.56 7.09 -9.51
N THR A 124 -2.08 7.23 -8.29
CA THR A 124 -1.21 7.24 -7.10
C THR A 124 -1.44 6.16 -6.11
N GLY A 125 -2.58 5.54 -6.14
CA GLY A 125 -2.96 4.62 -5.09
C GLY A 125 -2.28 3.28 -5.17
N GLN A 126 -2.31 2.59 -4.05
CA GLN A 126 -2.00 1.18 -3.99
C GLN A 126 -2.83 0.36 -4.99
N TYR A 127 -3.98 0.89 -5.41
CA TYR A 127 -4.98 0.20 -6.23
C TYR A 127 -5.10 0.74 -7.65
N ASP A 128 -4.59 1.95 -7.92
CA ASP A 128 -4.67 2.56 -9.25
C ASP A 128 -3.46 3.47 -9.53
N PRO A 129 -2.26 2.91 -9.63
CA PRO A 129 -1.12 3.65 -10.14
C PRO A 129 -1.36 4.05 -11.60
N SER A 130 -0.60 5.02 -12.11
CA SER A 130 -0.57 5.33 -13.55
C SER A 130 -0.32 4.11 -14.44
N GLY A 131 0.05 3.00 -13.81
CA GLY A 131 0.29 1.69 -14.41
C GLY A 131 1.78 1.40 -14.53
N ASP A 132 2.59 2.38 -14.80
CA ASP A 132 4.02 2.29 -15.06
C ASP A 132 4.90 3.24 -14.22
N GLU A 133 4.29 4.05 -13.36
CA GLU A 133 4.95 4.88 -12.35
C GLU A 133 4.41 4.57 -10.94
N PRO A 134 5.27 4.24 -9.97
CA PRO A 134 4.79 3.77 -8.67
C PRO A 134 4.38 4.89 -7.70
N THR A 135 4.81 6.12 -7.92
CA THR A 135 4.70 7.22 -6.94
C THR A 135 4.34 8.56 -7.56
N SER A 136 3.67 8.54 -8.70
CA SER A 136 3.27 9.74 -9.45
C SER A 136 1.78 9.76 -9.72
N SER A 137 1.19 10.96 -9.79
CA SER A 137 -0.20 11.18 -10.18
C SER A 137 -0.33 12.34 -11.16
N TYR A 138 -1.37 12.26 -11.98
CA TYR A 138 -1.67 13.22 -13.05
C TYR A 138 -3.04 13.81 -12.85
N GLY A 139 -3.21 15.06 -13.24
CA GLY A 139 -4.44 15.80 -13.01
C GLY A 139 -5.65 15.16 -13.69
N LEU A 140 -6.74 14.99 -12.92
CA LEU A 140 -8.03 14.51 -13.39
C LEU A 140 -9.09 15.57 -13.16
N ILE A 141 -9.79 15.63 -12.02
CA ILE A 141 -10.64 16.78 -11.67
C ILE A 141 -9.78 18.04 -11.52
N ALA A 142 -8.61 17.96 -10.90
CA ALA A 142 -7.62 19.02 -10.92
C ALA A 142 -6.91 19.05 -12.29
N GLN A 143 -6.81 20.20 -12.92
CA GLN A 143 -6.02 20.37 -14.14
C GLN A 143 -4.54 20.58 -13.86
N SER A 144 -4.21 21.18 -12.72
CA SER A 144 -2.86 21.37 -12.22
C SER A 144 -2.85 21.39 -10.69
N VAL A 145 -1.67 21.25 -10.14
CA VAL A 145 -1.38 21.32 -8.72
C VAL A 145 -0.27 22.32 -8.47
N GLU A 146 -0.46 23.21 -7.47
CA GLU A 146 0.57 24.14 -7.00
C GLU A 146 0.99 23.70 -5.60
N TYR A 147 2.29 23.71 -5.29
CA TYR A 147 2.78 23.36 -3.95
C TYR A 147 4.07 24.12 -3.60
N SER A 148 4.29 24.30 -2.30
CA SER A 148 5.52 24.90 -1.79
C SER A 148 6.69 23.90 -1.88
N GLU A 149 7.89 24.39 -2.05
CA GLU A 149 9.12 23.59 -2.08
C GLU A 149 9.27 22.75 -0.81
N ASP A 150 8.92 23.31 0.36
CA ASP A 150 8.94 22.63 1.64
C ASP A 150 7.74 21.70 1.88
N ARG A 151 6.79 21.63 0.92
CA ARG A 151 5.55 20.83 1.03
C ARG A 151 4.74 21.14 2.28
N SER A 152 4.64 22.40 2.66
CA SER A 152 3.78 22.86 3.77
C SER A 152 2.32 23.08 3.34
N TRP A 153 2.06 23.19 2.05
CA TRP A 153 0.72 23.35 1.48
C TRP A 153 0.65 22.86 0.03
N VAL A 154 -0.58 22.61 -0.44
CA VAL A 154 -0.90 22.31 -1.84
C VAL A 154 -2.19 23.02 -2.24
N VAL A 155 -2.24 23.51 -3.49
CA VAL A 155 -3.46 24.02 -4.16
C VAL A 155 -3.79 23.09 -5.31
N PHE A 156 -5.06 22.70 -5.41
CA PHE A 156 -5.59 22.01 -6.59
C PHE A 156 -6.42 22.99 -7.42
N ASN A 157 -6.09 23.12 -8.70
CA ASN A 157 -6.78 23.93 -9.68
C ASN A 157 -7.81 23.06 -10.41
N ILE A 158 -9.09 23.20 -10.09
CA ILE A 158 -10.18 22.35 -10.57
C ILE A 158 -10.56 22.72 -12.00
N ARG A 159 -10.75 21.71 -12.87
CA ARG A 159 -11.19 21.89 -14.26
C ARG A 159 -12.59 22.48 -14.32
N PRO A 160 -12.82 23.59 -15.04
CA PRO A 160 -14.16 24.16 -15.17
C PRO A 160 -15.18 23.25 -15.86
N GLN A 161 -14.71 22.32 -16.72
CA GLN A 161 -15.56 21.35 -17.43
C GLN A 161 -15.91 20.10 -16.62
N ALA A 162 -15.27 19.88 -15.46
CA ALA A 162 -15.58 18.75 -14.60
C ALA A 162 -17.01 18.86 -14.06
N ARG A 163 -17.80 17.76 -14.18
CA ARG A 163 -19.20 17.75 -13.76
C ARG A 163 -19.64 16.37 -13.27
N PHE A 164 -20.65 16.36 -12.45
CA PHE A 164 -21.35 15.14 -12.04
C PHE A 164 -22.29 14.63 -13.15
N HIS A 165 -22.82 13.41 -12.98
CA HIS A 165 -23.71 12.78 -13.95
C HIS A 165 -25.04 13.52 -14.14
N ASP A 166 -25.45 14.38 -13.20
CA ASP A 166 -26.61 15.26 -13.32
C ASP A 166 -26.31 16.59 -14.05
N GLY A 167 -25.08 16.74 -14.56
CA GLY A 167 -24.62 17.90 -15.29
C GLY A 167 -24.13 19.07 -14.43
N LYS A 168 -24.28 19.02 -13.09
CA LYS A 168 -23.80 20.09 -12.21
C LYS A 168 -22.28 20.11 -12.16
N PRO A 169 -21.65 21.31 -12.17
CA PRO A 169 -20.20 21.44 -12.14
C PRO A 169 -19.61 20.97 -10.81
N ILE A 170 -18.43 20.40 -10.88
CA ILE A 170 -17.59 20.09 -9.71
C ILE A 170 -16.81 21.35 -9.33
N THR A 171 -16.81 21.69 -8.05
CA THR A 171 -16.22 22.91 -7.53
C THR A 171 -15.35 22.67 -6.30
N ALA A 172 -14.58 23.67 -5.87
CA ALA A 172 -13.82 23.67 -4.64
C ALA A 172 -14.70 23.41 -3.38
N TYR A 173 -15.98 23.77 -3.45
CA TYR A 173 -16.95 23.49 -2.36
C TYR A 173 -17.23 22.00 -2.23
N ASP A 174 -17.34 21.27 -3.34
CA ASP A 174 -17.52 19.81 -3.35
C ASP A 174 -16.28 19.10 -2.82
N VAL A 175 -15.09 19.57 -3.17
CA VAL A 175 -13.82 19.02 -2.66
C VAL A 175 -13.72 19.24 -1.14
N ALA A 176 -14.00 20.46 -0.67
CA ALA A 176 -13.99 20.77 0.77
C ALA A 176 -15.06 19.98 1.54
N PHE A 177 -16.23 19.78 0.95
CA PHE A 177 -17.29 18.93 1.49
C PHE A 177 -16.82 17.48 1.59
N SER A 178 -16.23 16.93 0.51
CA SER A 178 -15.72 15.56 0.47
C SER A 178 -14.69 15.32 1.56
N TYR A 179 -13.69 16.21 1.66
CA TYR A 179 -12.67 16.13 2.70
C TYR A 179 -13.30 16.07 4.10
N ARG A 180 -14.20 17.01 4.44
CA ARG A 180 -14.84 17.06 5.76
C ARG A 180 -15.70 15.83 6.04
N THR A 181 -16.48 15.39 5.05
CA THR A 181 -17.39 14.23 5.17
C THR A 181 -16.60 12.94 5.37
N LEU A 182 -15.57 12.70 4.56
CA LEU A 182 -14.74 11.51 4.66
C LEU A 182 -13.93 11.47 5.95
N LEU A 183 -13.45 12.62 6.43
CA LEU A 183 -12.73 12.70 7.69
C LEU A 183 -13.63 12.41 8.90
N LYS A 184 -14.88 12.89 8.87
CA LYS A 184 -15.84 12.77 9.97
C LYS A 184 -16.58 11.43 9.96
N ASP A 185 -17.16 11.08 8.83
CA ASP A 185 -18.14 10.01 8.66
C ASP A 185 -17.68 8.86 7.76
N GLY A 186 -16.52 9.02 7.11
CA GLY A 186 -15.91 8.01 6.23
C GLY A 186 -15.20 6.90 6.99
N HIS A 187 -14.72 5.91 6.22
CA HIS A 187 -13.90 4.81 6.75
C HIS A 187 -12.69 5.36 7.51
N PRO A 188 -12.28 4.78 8.66
CA PRO A 188 -11.16 5.27 9.48
C PRO A 188 -9.84 5.51 8.73
N GLN A 189 -9.61 4.81 7.63
CA GLN A 189 -8.43 5.02 6.76
C GLN A 189 -8.29 6.46 6.26
N TYR A 190 -9.41 7.15 5.97
CA TYR A 190 -9.37 8.55 5.53
C TYR A 190 -8.85 9.47 6.63
N ARG A 191 -9.27 9.22 7.88
CA ARG A 191 -8.77 9.99 9.03
C ARG A 191 -7.27 9.79 9.20
N THR A 192 -6.80 8.55 9.15
CA THR A 192 -5.37 8.23 9.25
C THR A 192 -4.56 8.89 8.13
N ALA A 193 -5.08 8.87 6.89
CA ALA A 193 -4.38 9.41 5.73
C ALA A 193 -4.33 10.95 5.73
N LEU A 194 -5.37 11.62 6.23
CA LEU A 194 -5.59 13.05 6.05
C LEU A 194 -5.47 13.88 7.34
N GLN A 195 -5.17 13.26 8.49
CA GLN A 195 -5.08 13.94 9.79
C GLN A 195 -3.99 15.02 9.88
N GLU A 196 -2.99 14.97 9.00
CA GLU A 196 -1.91 15.97 8.95
C GLU A 196 -2.32 17.26 8.24
N VAL A 197 -3.51 17.34 7.68
CA VAL A 197 -4.06 18.60 7.19
C VAL A 197 -4.46 19.47 8.37
N GLN A 198 -3.96 20.70 8.41
CA GLN A 198 -4.27 21.70 9.43
C GLN A 198 -5.52 22.50 9.07
N ARG A 199 -5.58 22.96 7.80
CA ARG A 199 -6.63 23.86 7.32
C ARG A 199 -6.91 23.64 5.84
N VAL A 200 -8.16 23.87 5.46
CA VAL A 200 -8.63 23.84 4.07
C VAL A 200 -9.24 25.20 3.73
N ASP A 201 -8.66 25.86 2.73
CA ASP A 201 -9.06 27.18 2.26
C ASP A 201 -9.66 27.08 0.85
N ILE A 202 -10.88 27.51 0.67
CA ILE A 202 -11.48 27.72 -0.66
C ILE A 202 -11.01 29.10 -1.14
N LEU A 203 -10.10 29.13 -2.13
CA LEU A 203 -9.56 30.39 -2.66
C LEU A 203 -10.54 31.05 -3.63
N ASP A 204 -11.17 30.23 -4.47
CA ASP A 204 -12.26 30.60 -5.35
C ASP A 204 -13.06 29.34 -5.76
N ARG A 205 -13.99 29.47 -6.71
CA ARG A 205 -14.85 28.36 -7.17
C ARG A 205 -14.07 27.15 -7.70
N HIS A 206 -12.89 27.36 -8.26
CA HIS A 206 -12.08 26.33 -8.91
C HIS A 206 -10.71 26.11 -8.27
N ARG A 207 -10.42 26.76 -7.15
CA ARG A 207 -9.13 26.65 -6.46
C ARG A 207 -9.33 26.36 -4.99
N ILE A 208 -8.68 25.30 -4.51
CA ILE A 208 -8.72 24.87 -3.11
C ILE A 208 -7.32 24.61 -2.58
N ARG A 209 -7.00 25.15 -1.41
CA ARG A 209 -5.72 24.99 -0.74
C ARG A 209 -5.86 24.12 0.52
N PHE A 210 -4.95 23.18 0.66
CA PHE A 210 -4.73 22.40 1.88
C PHE A 210 -3.42 22.83 2.52
N VAL A 211 -3.45 23.25 3.76
CA VAL A 211 -2.28 23.62 4.57
C VAL A 211 -2.01 22.50 5.54
N PHE A 212 -0.75 22.10 5.69
CA PHE A 212 -0.34 20.95 6.50
C PHE A 212 0.14 21.37 7.89
N LYS A 213 -0.02 20.52 8.89
CA LYS A 213 0.48 20.73 10.25
C LYS A 213 2.00 20.76 10.32
N ARG A 214 2.66 20.01 9.44
CA ARG A 214 4.12 19.89 9.31
C ARG A 214 4.49 19.87 7.85
N ALA A 215 5.58 20.53 7.51
CA ALA A 215 6.19 20.49 6.19
C ALA A 215 6.91 19.16 5.94
N GLY A 216 7.32 18.91 4.69
CA GLY A 216 8.23 17.83 4.33
C GLY A 216 7.62 16.44 4.08
N ASN A 217 6.29 16.29 4.14
CA ASN A 217 5.64 15.01 3.83
C ASN A 217 5.18 14.95 2.36
N PRO A 218 5.96 14.34 1.45
CA PRO A 218 5.62 14.30 0.03
C PRO A 218 4.43 13.37 -0.27
N LEU A 219 4.15 12.39 0.59
CA LEU A 219 3.06 11.46 0.39
C LEU A 219 1.68 12.09 0.62
N LEU A 220 1.58 13.16 1.41
CA LEU A 220 0.29 13.77 1.75
C LEU A 220 -0.38 14.41 0.54
N ILE A 221 0.39 15.01 -0.37
CA ILE A 221 -0.12 15.57 -1.63
C ILE A 221 -0.74 14.47 -2.50
N LEU A 222 -0.07 13.32 -2.62
CA LEU A 222 -0.61 12.17 -3.34
C LEU A 222 -1.91 11.68 -2.71
N ARG A 223 -1.97 11.56 -1.39
CA ARG A 223 -3.17 11.11 -0.65
C ARG A 223 -4.35 12.06 -0.82
N LEU A 224 -4.10 13.35 -0.91
CA LEU A 224 -5.12 14.34 -1.25
C LEU A 224 -5.55 14.22 -2.72
N GLY A 225 -4.61 13.93 -3.62
CA GLY A 225 -4.90 13.64 -5.03
C GLY A 225 -5.88 12.47 -5.23
N GLU A 226 -5.82 11.45 -4.36
CA GLU A 226 -6.71 10.28 -4.36
C GLU A 226 -8.10 10.57 -3.73
N LEU A 227 -8.35 11.79 -3.25
CA LEU A 227 -9.61 12.12 -2.60
C LEU A 227 -10.76 12.04 -3.62
N PRO A 228 -11.75 11.12 -3.42
CA PRO A 228 -12.93 11.09 -4.27
C PRO A 228 -13.77 12.35 -4.05
N VAL A 229 -14.21 12.98 -5.12
CA VAL A 229 -15.00 14.20 -5.03
C VAL A 229 -16.48 13.87 -5.06
N LEU A 230 -17.13 14.10 -3.92
CA LEU A 230 -18.54 13.78 -3.68
C LEU A 230 -19.42 14.99 -3.98
N PRO A 231 -20.59 14.80 -4.61
CA PRO A 231 -21.54 15.89 -4.88
C PRO A 231 -22.17 16.41 -3.58
N GLN A 232 -21.78 17.61 -3.13
CA GLN A 232 -22.33 18.23 -1.93
C GLN A 232 -23.86 18.33 -1.99
N HIS A 233 -24.41 18.75 -3.13
CA HIS A 233 -25.84 18.92 -3.31
C HIS A 233 -26.66 17.61 -3.22
N TYR A 234 -26.05 16.46 -3.47
CA TYR A 234 -26.67 15.15 -3.33
C TYR A 234 -26.61 14.64 -1.88
N TRP A 235 -25.43 14.80 -1.22
CA TRP A 235 -25.19 14.23 0.09
C TRP A 235 -25.62 15.10 1.27
N LYS A 236 -25.78 16.41 1.11
CA LYS A 236 -26.06 17.35 2.22
C LYS A 236 -27.33 17.01 3.00
N ASP A 237 -28.34 16.43 2.34
CA ASP A 237 -29.65 16.10 2.91
C ASP A 237 -29.83 14.58 3.09
N ARG A 238 -28.75 13.79 3.03
CA ARG A 238 -28.74 12.34 3.15
C ARG A 238 -27.84 11.87 4.30
N ASP A 239 -28.23 10.79 4.99
CA ASP A 239 -27.33 10.15 5.95
C ASP A 239 -26.19 9.43 5.21
N PHE A 240 -25.00 10.02 5.24
CA PHE A 240 -23.81 9.48 4.58
C PHE A 240 -23.43 8.08 5.07
N LYS A 241 -23.79 7.73 6.31
CA LYS A 241 -23.49 6.41 6.92
C LYS A 241 -24.59 5.37 6.70
N ALA A 242 -25.68 5.72 6.10
CA ALA A 242 -26.75 4.76 5.84
C ALA A 242 -26.30 3.71 4.82
N THR A 243 -26.65 2.44 5.08
CA THR A 243 -26.56 1.39 4.06
C THR A 243 -27.67 1.59 3.05
N THR A 244 -27.33 1.52 1.76
CA THR A 244 -28.30 1.76 0.69
C THR A 244 -27.94 0.94 -0.55
N PHE A 245 -28.98 0.54 -1.29
CA PHE A 245 -28.87 0.00 -2.65
C PHE A 245 -29.21 1.04 -3.73
N GLU A 246 -29.46 2.28 -3.34
CA GLU A 246 -29.59 3.38 -4.29
C GLU A 246 -28.21 3.70 -4.87
N PRO A 247 -28.03 3.65 -6.22
CA PRO A 247 -26.80 4.05 -6.86
C PRO A 247 -26.43 5.49 -6.52
N PRO A 248 -25.21 5.76 -6.01
CA PRO A 248 -24.82 7.12 -5.69
C PRO A 248 -24.64 7.95 -6.95
N LEU A 249 -24.90 9.26 -6.86
CA LEU A 249 -24.60 10.21 -7.92
C LEU A 249 -23.08 10.30 -8.07
N GLY A 250 -22.59 9.97 -9.26
CA GLY A 250 -21.17 9.94 -9.58
C GLY A 250 -20.74 11.04 -10.55
N SER A 251 -19.45 10.99 -10.94
CA SER A 251 -18.82 11.88 -11.92
C SER A 251 -17.93 11.11 -12.91
N GLY A 252 -17.80 9.80 -12.73
CA GLY A 252 -16.88 8.93 -13.43
C GLY A 252 -17.36 8.42 -14.79
N PRO A 253 -16.56 7.58 -15.45
CA PRO A 253 -16.85 7.05 -16.78
C PRO A 253 -18.00 6.03 -16.81
N TYR A 254 -18.39 5.49 -15.66
CA TYR A 254 -19.50 4.54 -15.52
C TYR A 254 -20.52 4.98 -14.48
N ARG A 255 -21.76 4.52 -14.64
CA ARG A 255 -22.82 4.62 -13.63
C ARG A 255 -23.46 3.25 -13.41
N ILE A 256 -23.92 2.98 -12.21
CA ILE A 256 -24.68 1.75 -11.91
C ILE A 256 -26.10 1.94 -12.46
N THR A 257 -26.55 1.01 -13.30
CA THR A 257 -27.89 1.04 -13.91
C THR A 257 -28.78 -0.10 -13.42
N ARG A 258 -28.19 -1.15 -12.88
CA ARG A 258 -28.94 -2.27 -12.30
C ARG A 258 -28.26 -2.81 -11.05
N VAL A 259 -29.05 -3.04 -10.02
CA VAL A 259 -28.62 -3.61 -8.75
C VAL A 259 -29.47 -4.83 -8.45
N GLN A 260 -28.83 -5.97 -8.24
CA GLN A 260 -29.44 -7.13 -7.60
C GLN A 260 -28.69 -7.33 -6.27
N PRO A 261 -29.32 -6.99 -5.13
CA PRO A 261 -28.64 -6.97 -3.83
C PRO A 261 -27.88 -8.26 -3.53
N GLY A 262 -26.61 -8.11 -3.19
CA GLY A 262 -25.71 -9.21 -2.86
C GLY A 262 -25.35 -10.17 -3.99
N ARG A 263 -25.87 -9.95 -5.20
CA ARG A 263 -25.72 -10.87 -6.33
C ARG A 263 -25.05 -10.26 -7.57
N GLN A 264 -25.59 -9.13 -8.10
CA GLN A 264 -25.12 -8.58 -9.37
C GLN A 264 -25.15 -7.04 -9.36
N LEU A 265 -24.17 -6.46 -10.02
CA LEU A 265 -24.12 -5.04 -10.40
C LEU A 265 -23.88 -4.92 -11.90
N ILE A 266 -24.60 -3.97 -12.53
CA ILE A 266 -24.38 -3.61 -13.93
C ILE A 266 -24.01 -2.13 -14.00
N PHE A 267 -22.88 -1.88 -14.64
CA PHE A 267 -22.38 -0.55 -14.93
C PHE A 267 -22.53 -0.26 -16.42
N GLU A 268 -22.99 0.94 -16.76
CA GLU A 268 -23.05 1.43 -18.14
C GLU A 268 -22.14 2.64 -18.30
N ARG A 269 -21.45 2.67 -19.44
CA ARG A 269 -20.55 3.76 -19.78
C ARG A 269 -21.32 5.04 -20.02
N VAL A 270 -20.88 6.13 -19.43
CA VAL A 270 -21.42 7.48 -19.62
C VAL A 270 -20.87 8.03 -20.94
N LYS A 271 -21.70 8.08 -21.98
CA LYS A 271 -21.29 8.45 -23.34
C LYS A 271 -20.77 9.89 -23.44
N ASP A 272 -21.34 10.81 -22.66
CA ASP A 272 -20.96 12.23 -22.57
C ASP A 272 -20.07 12.52 -21.36
N TYR A 273 -19.35 11.52 -20.86
CA TYR A 273 -18.41 11.66 -19.76
C TYR A 273 -17.43 12.82 -20.03
N TRP A 274 -17.39 13.78 -19.10
CA TRP A 274 -16.66 15.03 -19.25
C TRP A 274 -15.14 14.84 -19.43
N GLY A 275 -14.60 13.78 -18.84
CA GLY A 275 -13.15 13.49 -18.81
C GLY A 275 -12.68 12.51 -19.90
N LYS A 276 -13.53 12.09 -20.85
CA LYS A 276 -13.23 11.03 -21.82
C LYS A 276 -12.00 11.31 -22.71
N ASP A 277 -11.76 12.58 -23.03
CA ASP A 277 -10.69 13.02 -23.94
C ASP A 277 -9.42 13.47 -23.21
N LEU A 278 -9.42 13.42 -21.86
CA LEU A 278 -8.24 13.76 -21.07
C LEU A 278 -7.13 12.73 -21.31
N PRO A 279 -5.86 13.16 -21.36
CA PRO A 279 -4.71 12.27 -21.57
C PRO A 279 -4.69 11.06 -20.62
N VAL A 280 -5.09 11.25 -19.38
CA VAL A 280 -5.15 10.19 -18.33
C VAL A 280 -6.22 9.14 -18.59
N ASN A 281 -7.23 9.43 -19.41
CA ASN A 281 -8.38 8.57 -19.68
C ASN A 281 -8.40 8.04 -21.13
N ARG A 282 -7.66 8.65 -22.02
CA ARG A 282 -7.63 8.26 -23.43
C ARG A 282 -7.16 6.81 -23.57
N GLY A 283 -7.89 6.00 -24.33
CA GLY A 283 -7.64 4.56 -24.50
C GLY A 283 -8.16 3.67 -23.36
N LYS A 284 -8.81 4.23 -22.34
CA LYS A 284 -9.42 3.49 -21.23
C LYS A 284 -10.96 3.47 -21.32
N TYR A 285 -11.61 2.64 -20.49
CA TYR A 285 -13.08 2.56 -20.37
C TYR A 285 -13.76 2.22 -21.69
N ASN A 286 -13.29 1.12 -22.32
CA ASN A 286 -13.65 0.78 -23.70
C ASN A 286 -14.97 0.01 -23.82
N PHE A 287 -15.46 -0.61 -22.74
CA PHE A 287 -16.70 -1.36 -22.74
C PHE A 287 -17.92 -0.46 -22.52
N ASP A 288 -19.03 -0.71 -23.27
CA ASP A 288 -20.29 0.01 -23.02
C ASP A 288 -20.94 -0.44 -21.72
N ARG A 289 -20.71 -1.71 -21.35
CA ARG A 289 -21.32 -2.33 -20.19
C ARG A 289 -20.31 -3.21 -19.45
N VAL A 290 -20.30 -3.12 -18.14
CA VAL A 290 -19.56 -4.01 -17.24
C VAL A 290 -20.56 -4.68 -16.30
N GLU A 291 -20.62 -6.01 -16.34
CA GLU A 291 -21.46 -6.83 -15.49
C GLU A 291 -20.59 -7.53 -14.45
N VAL A 292 -20.95 -7.42 -13.18
CA VAL A 292 -20.21 -8.05 -12.07
C VAL A 292 -21.17 -8.95 -11.32
N GLU A 293 -20.91 -10.26 -11.37
CA GLU A 293 -21.63 -11.28 -10.60
C GLU A 293 -20.86 -11.65 -9.35
N PHE A 294 -21.56 -11.77 -8.21
CA PHE A 294 -20.95 -12.07 -6.92
C PHE A 294 -21.07 -13.56 -6.58
N TYR A 295 -19.94 -14.20 -6.31
CA TYR A 295 -19.84 -15.60 -5.90
C TYR A 295 -19.33 -15.71 -4.48
N ARG A 296 -19.92 -16.61 -3.69
CA ARG A 296 -19.51 -16.86 -2.30
C ARG A 296 -18.56 -18.04 -2.13
N ASP A 297 -18.40 -18.81 -3.20
CA ASP A 297 -17.55 -20.00 -3.25
C ASP A 297 -16.69 -19.95 -4.51
N ASN A 298 -15.37 -20.21 -4.33
CA ASN A 298 -14.40 -20.14 -5.43
C ASN A 298 -14.54 -21.31 -6.41
N ASP A 299 -14.94 -22.47 -5.96
CA ASP A 299 -15.07 -23.66 -6.83
C ASP A 299 -16.32 -23.48 -7.71
N VAL A 300 -17.41 -22.96 -7.13
CA VAL A 300 -18.62 -22.59 -7.90
C VAL A 300 -18.30 -21.50 -8.92
N ALA A 301 -17.53 -20.48 -8.54
CA ALA A 301 -17.11 -19.44 -9.49
C ALA A 301 -16.21 -20.01 -10.60
N PHE A 302 -15.35 -20.95 -10.30
CA PHE A 302 -14.51 -21.59 -11.29
C PHE A 302 -15.32 -22.43 -12.31
N GLU A 303 -16.33 -23.18 -11.83
CA GLU A 303 -17.25 -23.91 -12.73
C GLU A 303 -18.08 -22.95 -13.59
N ALA A 304 -18.57 -21.83 -13.03
CA ALA A 304 -19.26 -20.78 -13.78
C ALA A 304 -18.36 -20.16 -14.87
N PHE A 305 -17.08 -19.95 -14.58
CA PHE A 305 -16.09 -19.51 -15.60
C PHE A 305 -15.95 -20.53 -16.74
N LYS A 306 -15.84 -21.81 -16.43
CA LYS A 306 -15.80 -22.88 -17.46
C LYS A 306 -17.07 -22.85 -18.32
N GLY A 307 -18.23 -22.66 -17.69
CA GLY A 307 -19.54 -22.52 -18.34
C GLY A 307 -19.70 -21.24 -19.19
N GLY A 308 -18.80 -20.26 -19.05
CA GLY A 308 -18.85 -19.02 -19.83
C GLY A 308 -19.74 -17.92 -19.26
N GLU A 309 -20.09 -18.00 -17.99
CA GLU A 309 -20.92 -16.99 -17.32
C GLU A 309 -20.22 -15.63 -17.24
N PHE A 310 -18.89 -15.62 -17.14
CA PHE A 310 -18.07 -14.41 -17.16
C PHE A 310 -16.77 -14.61 -17.93
N ASP A 311 -16.06 -13.52 -18.19
CA ASP A 311 -15.02 -13.45 -19.22
C ASP A 311 -13.59 -13.56 -18.68
N ILE A 312 -13.36 -13.14 -17.43
CA ILE A 312 -12.02 -13.03 -16.82
C ILE A 312 -12.05 -13.68 -15.45
N TYR A 313 -11.10 -14.59 -15.19
CA TYR A 313 -10.89 -15.23 -13.90
C TYR A 313 -9.45 -15.02 -13.43
N ILE A 314 -9.27 -14.40 -12.27
CA ILE A 314 -7.99 -14.27 -11.59
C ILE A 314 -7.86 -15.45 -10.62
N GLU A 315 -6.95 -16.38 -10.93
CA GLU A 315 -6.83 -17.63 -10.18
C GLU A 315 -5.90 -17.49 -8.98
N HIS A 316 -6.45 -17.64 -7.79
CA HIS A 316 -5.71 -17.59 -6.53
C HIS A 316 -5.31 -18.97 -6.00
N GLN A 317 -5.93 -20.04 -6.52
CA GLN A 317 -5.68 -21.41 -6.06
C GLN A 317 -4.62 -22.11 -6.91
N ALA A 318 -3.48 -22.47 -6.31
CA ALA A 318 -2.40 -23.18 -6.99
C ALA A 318 -2.86 -24.51 -7.60
N LYS A 319 -3.70 -25.27 -6.89
CA LYS A 319 -4.27 -26.54 -7.35
C LYS A 319 -5.08 -26.37 -8.64
N ASN A 320 -5.98 -25.39 -8.67
CA ASN A 320 -6.79 -25.15 -9.87
C ASN A 320 -5.92 -24.68 -11.03
N TRP A 321 -4.93 -23.78 -10.75
CA TRP A 321 -4.01 -23.34 -11.77
C TRP A 321 -3.21 -24.48 -12.38
N ALA A 322 -2.75 -25.43 -11.59
CA ALA A 322 -1.98 -26.57 -12.07
C ALA A 322 -2.85 -27.55 -12.87
N ASN A 323 -4.04 -27.90 -12.39
CA ASN A 323 -4.79 -29.07 -12.85
C ASN A 323 -6.21 -28.77 -13.37
N GLY A 324 -6.75 -27.57 -13.15
CA GLY A 324 -8.15 -27.25 -13.42
C GLY A 324 -8.44 -26.76 -14.83
N TYR A 325 -7.42 -26.33 -15.58
CA TYR A 325 -7.57 -25.68 -16.89
C TYR A 325 -7.40 -26.66 -18.06
N ASN A 326 -8.02 -27.83 -17.97
CA ASN A 326 -7.99 -28.90 -19.00
C ASN A 326 -9.34 -29.06 -19.72
N PHE A 327 -10.20 -28.05 -19.71
CA PHE A 327 -11.52 -28.08 -20.36
C PHE A 327 -11.46 -27.62 -21.83
N PRO A 328 -12.48 -27.96 -22.65
CA PRO A 328 -12.45 -27.76 -24.12
C PRO A 328 -12.12 -26.34 -24.55
N ALA A 329 -12.66 -25.32 -23.90
CA ALA A 329 -12.41 -23.92 -24.28
C ALA A 329 -10.95 -23.50 -24.15
N VAL A 330 -10.17 -24.10 -23.24
CA VAL A 330 -8.71 -23.89 -23.16
C VAL A 330 -8.00 -24.63 -24.28
N ALA A 331 -8.41 -25.89 -24.56
CA ALA A 331 -7.82 -26.70 -25.61
C ALA A 331 -8.03 -26.09 -27.02
N ASN A 332 -9.19 -25.48 -27.26
CA ASN A 332 -9.54 -24.83 -28.52
C ASN A 332 -8.97 -23.40 -28.65
N GLY A 333 -8.36 -22.84 -27.60
CA GLY A 333 -7.87 -21.46 -27.60
C GLY A 333 -8.96 -20.39 -27.42
N ASP A 334 -10.19 -20.77 -27.07
CA ASP A 334 -11.27 -19.84 -26.71
C ASP A 334 -11.05 -19.18 -25.35
N VAL A 335 -10.29 -19.83 -24.47
CA VAL A 335 -9.82 -19.33 -23.20
C VAL A 335 -8.29 -19.32 -23.21
N ILE A 336 -7.71 -18.16 -22.95
CA ILE A 336 -6.27 -17.98 -22.77
C ILE A 336 -5.94 -18.13 -21.29
N LYS A 337 -4.98 -19.02 -20.98
CA LYS A 337 -4.38 -19.18 -19.65
C LYS A 337 -3.02 -18.47 -19.66
N ALA A 338 -2.86 -17.40 -18.88
CA ALA A 338 -1.66 -16.57 -18.90
C ALA A 338 -1.10 -16.33 -17.50
N GLN A 339 0.23 -16.35 -17.39
CA GLN A 339 0.96 -15.83 -16.24
C GLN A 339 1.58 -14.48 -16.65
N ILE A 340 1.12 -13.41 -16.02
CA ILE A 340 1.52 -12.05 -16.35
C ILE A 340 2.41 -11.53 -15.23
N PRO A 341 3.73 -11.38 -15.46
CA PRO A 341 4.63 -10.82 -14.44
C PRO A 341 4.23 -9.40 -14.05
N HIS A 342 4.40 -9.05 -12.78
CA HIS A 342 4.17 -7.71 -12.27
C HIS A 342 5.27 -7.29 -11.29
N ARG A 343 5.36 -5.98 -11.01
CA ARG A 343 6.25 -5.38 -10.00
C ARG A 343 5.48 -4.81 -8.80
N ILE A 344 4.25 -5.24 -8.63
CA ILE A 344 3.45 -4.85 -7.46
C ILE A 344 4.08 -5.53 -6.25
N PRO A 345 4.44 -4.77 -5.18
CA PRO A 345 4.93 -5.38 -3.95
C PRO A 345 3.92 -6.40 -3.44
N THR A 346 4.37 -7.61 -3.23
CA THR A 346 3.50 -8.63 -2.63
C THR A 346 3.48 -8.47 -1.12
N GLN A 347 2.45 -8.99 -0.51
CA GLN A 347 2.31 -8.96 0.94
C GLN A 347 3.41 -9.78 1.59
N THR A 348 3.93 -9.33 2.74
CA THR A 348 4.88 -10.10 3.54
C THR A 348 4.13 -11.15 4.33
N GLN A 349 4.14 -12.38 3.85
CA GLN A 349 3.55 -13.51 4.57
C GLN A 349 4.63 -14.28 5.32
N GLY A 350 4.35 -14.61 6.59
CA GLY A 350 5.29 -15.38 7.40
C GLY A 350 4.67 -15.88 8.71
N LEU A 351 5.40 -16.76 9.36
CA LEU A 351 5.12 -17.17 10.74
C LEU A 351 5.83 -16.19 11.68
N PHE A 352 5.07 -15.25 12.24
CA PHE A 352 5.58 -14.23 13.16
C PHE A 352 5.66 -14.76 14.58
N MET A 353 6.85 -14.67 15.16
CA MET A 353 7.17 -15.12 16.53
C MET A 353 7.02 -13.94 17.49
N ASN A 354 6.22 -14.10 18.52
CA ASN A 354 6.01 -13.07 19.54
C ASN A 354 7.19 -13.04 20.53
N THR A 355 8.12 -12.12 20.33
CA THR A 355 9.32 -11.99 21.16
C THR A 355 9.06 -11.60 22.62
N ARG A 356 7.82 -11.26 22.98
CA ARG A 356 7.37 -11.04 24.37
C ARG A 356 7.28 -12.37 25.14
N ARG A 357 7.23 -13.50 24.40
CA ARG A 357 7.24 -14.86 24.98
C ARG A 357 8.68 -15.33 25.18
N ALA A 358 8.98 -15.87 26.36
CA ALA A 358 10.32 -16.36 26.71
C ALA A 358 10.90 -17.35 25.67
N ALA A 359 10.06 -18.20 25.09
CA ALA A 359 10.46 -19.14 24.04
C ALA A 359 11.08 -18.46 22.81
N PHE A 360 10.72 -17.22 22.51
CA PHE A 360 11.16 -16.50 21.32
C PHE A 360 11.99 -15.23 21.62
N ALA A 361 12.36 -15.00 22.87
CA ALA A 361 13.18 -13.85 23.25
C ALA A 361 14.58 -13.93 22.62
N ASP A 362 15.19 -15.11 22.57
CA ASP A 362 16.52 -15.33 22.01
C ASP A 362 16.46 -15.48 20.48
N VAL A 363 17.26 -14.70 19.77
CA VAL A 363 17.35 -14.72 18.30
C VAL A 363 17.79 -16.08 17.75
N ARG A 364 18.65 -16.81 18.50
CA ARG A 364 19.15 -18.14 18.11
C ARG A 364 18.02 -19.17 18.06
N VAL A 365 17.05 -19.08 18.97
CA VAL A 365 15.85 -19.92 18.92
C VAL A 365 15.04 -19.62 17.67
N ARG A 366 14.83 -18.33 17.37
CA ARG A 366 14.09 -17.90 16.18
C ARG A 366 14.76 -18.34 14.87
N GLU A 367 16.10 -18.22 14.79
CA GLU A 367 16.87 -18.73 13.66
C GLU A 367 16.71 -20.25 13.52
N ALA A 368 16.88 -21.01 14.62
CA ALA A 368 16.73 -22.47 14.61
C ALA A 368 15.36 -22.91 14.07
N LEU A 369 14.28 -22.27 14.53
CA LEU A 369 12.93 -22.56 14.05
C LEU A 369 12.77 -22.24 12.55
N GLY A 370 13.38 -21.19 12.06
CA GLY A 370 13.39 -20.83 10.63
C GLY A 370 14.09 -21.86 9.75
N LEU A 371 15.18 -22.46 10.25
CA LEU A 371 15.92 -23.52 9.54
C LEU A 371 15.09 -24.79 9.31
N LEU A 372 14.10 -25.04 10.17
CA LEU A 372 13.28 -26.26 10.18
C LEU A 372 12.04 -26.15 9.29
N PHE A 373 11.79 -25.02 8.66
CA PHE A 373 10.65 -24.88 7.75
C PHE A 373 10.99 -25.34 6.34
N ASN A 374 10.50 -26.53 5.95
CA ASN A 374 10.74 -27.13 4.64
C ASN A 374 9.78 -26.57 3.59
N PHE A 375 10.15 -25.42 3.01
CA PHE A 375 9.35 -24.76 1.97
C PHE A 375 9.28 -25.59 0.69
N GLU A 376 10.39 -26.19 0.24
CA GLU A 376 10.46 -26.90 -1.03
C GLU A 376 9.52 -28.13 -1.04
N TRP A 377 9.43 -28.85 0.07
CA TRP A 377 8.44 -29.91 0.22
C TRP A 377 7.01 -29.38 0.15
N THR A 378 6.73 -28.32 0.92
CA THR A 378 5.41 -27.68 0.95
C THR A 378 5.02 -27.18 -0.44
N ASN A 379 5.94 -26.50 -1.16
CA ASN A 379 5.69 -25.95 -2.49
C ASN A 379 5.40 -27.05 -3.51
N ARG A 380 6.24 -28.08 -3.55
CA ARG A 380 6.08 -29.23 -4.47
C ARG A 380 4.81 -30.02 -4.18
N THR A 381 4.61 -30.40 -2.92
CA THR A 381 3.54 -31.34 -2.54
C THR A 381 2.17 -30.69 -2.46
N LEU A 382 2.08 -29.46 -1.93
CA LEU A 382 0.80 -28.82 -1.67
C LEU A 382 0.45 -27.73 -2.70
N PHE A 383 1.45 -27.20 -3.40
CA PHE A 383 1.25 -26.03 -4.27
C PHE A 383 1.71 -26.24 -5.72
N SER A 384 2.15 -27.48 -6.10
CA SER A 384 2.58 -27.82 -7.45
C SER A 384 3.69 -26.88 -7.99
N ASP A 385 4.65 -26.53 -7.12
CA ASP A 385 5.77 -25.63 -7.37
C ASP A 385 5.36 -24.21 -7.82
N ALA A 386 4.20 -23.77 -7.36
CA ALA A 386 3.55 -22.56 -7.86
C ALA A 386 4.07 -21.25 -7.26
N TYR A 387 4.84 -21.28 -6.17
CA TYR A 387 5.26 -20.09 -5.45
C TYR A 387 6.78 -19.97 -5.36
N ALA A 388 7.25 -18.72 -5.19
CA ALA A 388 8.62 -18.42 -4.83
C ALA A 388 8.78 -18.28 -3.30
N ARG A 389 9.92 -18.73 -2.74
CA ARG A 389 10.25 -18.50 -1.34
C ARG A 389 10.48 -17.03 -1.08
N SER A 390 9.86 -16.46 -0.02
CA SER A 390 10.16 -15.11 0.42
C SER A 390 11.55 -15.04 1.06
N THR A 391 12.33 -14.05 0.66
CA THR A 391 13.68 -13.74 1.18
C THR A 391 13.76 -12.33 1.76
N SER A 392 12.62 -11.65 1.91
CA SER A 392 12.53 -10.24 2.25
C SER A 392 11.19 -9.94 2.93
N TYR A 393 11.14 -8.87 3.72
CA TYR A 393 9.89 -8.25 4.18
C TYR A 393 9.20 -7.41 3.09
N TYR A 394 9.86 -7.21 1.94
CA TYR A 394 9.32 -6.47 0.78
C TYR A 394 9.35 -7.32 -0.50
N PRO A 395 8.75 -8.53 -0.51
CA PRO A 395 8.90 -9.44 -1.64
C PRO A 395 8.33 -8.84 -2.92
N ASN A 396 8.94 -9.20 -4.06
CA ASN A 396 8.59 -8.71 -5.40
C ASN A 396 8.69 -7.19 -5.56
N SER A 397 9.61 -6.55 -4.87
CA SER A 397 9.78 -5.09 -4.96
C SER A 397 11.25 -4.68 -4.99
N GLU A 398 11.52 -3.46 -5.41
CA GLU A 398 12.86 -2.87 -5.37
C GLU A 398 13.38 -2.60 -3.95
N PHE A 399 12.51 -2.71 -2.95
CA PHE A 399 12.86 -2.56 -1.53
C PHE A 399 13.43 -3.86 -0.91
N SER A 400 13.36 -4.98 -1.62
CA SER A 400 13.97 -6.23 -1.19
C SER A 400 15.49 -6.09 -1.12
N ALA A 401 16.06 -6.42 0.03
CA ALA A 401 17.51 -6.53 0.18
C ALA A 401 18.04 -7.76 -0.57
N THR A 402 19.06 -7.58 -1.38
CA THR A 402 19.72 -8.67 -2.15
C THR A 402 21.23 -8.59 -2.00
N GLY A 403 21.92 -9.73 -2.12
CA GLY A 403 23.38 -9.78 -1.97
C GLY A 403 23.86 -9.24 -0.61
N VAL A 404 24.99 -8.54 -0.57
CA VAL A 404 25.49 -7.81 0.60
C VAL A 404 25.18 -6.32 0.48
N PRO A 405 25.14 -5.55 1.59
CA PRO A 405 24.80 -4.12 1.54
C PRO A 405 25.87 -3.32 0.78
N THR A 406 25.45 -2.45 -0.13
CA THR A 406 26.31 -1.56 -0.92
C THR A 406 25.73 -0.15 -1.01
N GLY A 407 26.54 0.84 -1.41
CA GLY A 407 26.10 2.20 -1.70
C GLY A 407 25.29 2.84 -0.58
N GLY A 408 24.11 3.40 -0.89
CA GLY A 408 23.23 4.06 0.06
C GLY A 408 22.73 3.15 1.18
N GLU A 409 22.56 1.86 0.91
CA GLU A 409 22.18 0.85 1.90
C GLU A 409 23.26 0.68 2.97
N TRP A 410 24.54 0.57 2.54
CA TRP A 410 25.68 0.56 3.45
C TRP A 410 25.73 1.83 4.32
N LEU A 411 25.55 3.00 3.70
CA LEU A 411 25.53 4.28 4.41
C LEU A 411 24.40 4.38 5.44
N ALA A 412 23.25 3.75 5.17
CA ALA A 412 22.14 3.70 6.12
C ALA A 412 22.48 2.81 7.34
N LEU A 413 23.24 1.72 7.15
CA LEU A 413 23.62 0.75 8.19
C LEU A 413 24.87 1.14 8.97
N ALA A 414 25.78 1.92 8.36
CA ALA A 414 27.09 2.24 8.93
C ALA A 414 27.04 2.80 10.38
N PRO A 415 26.09 3.69 10.76
CA PRO A 415 25.99 4.19 12.13
C PRO A 415 25.69 3.11 13.18
N TYR A 416 25.19 1.97 12.75
CA TYR A 416 24.73 0.87 13.62
C TYR A 416 25.62 -0.36 13.57
N ARG A 417 26.80 -0.26 12.92
CA ARG A 417 27.66 -1.41 12.62
C ARG A 417 28.02 -2.26 13.84
N GLU A 418 28.30 -1.64 14.97
CA GLU A 418 28.66 -2.33 16.21
C GLU A 418 27.47 -3.00 16.92
N GLN A 419 26.25 -2.58 16.58
CA GLN A 419 25.02 -3.14 17.14
C GLN A 419 24.44 -4.27 16.28
N LEU A 420 25.01 -4.50 15.09
CA LEU A 420 24.54 -5.47 14.11
C LEU A 420 25.49 -6.65 13.97
N PRO A 421 24.99 -7.85 13.67
CA PRO A 421 25.86 -9.02 13.49
C PRO A 421 26.76 -8.80 12.27
N PRO A 422 28.08 -9.14 12.36
CA PRO A 422 29.00 -9.01 11.23
C PRO A 422 28.56 -9.73 9.95
N SER A 423 27.84 -10.83 10.09
CA SER A 423 27.30 -11.61 8.97
C SER A 423 26.35 -10.81 8.09
N LEU A 424 25.61 -9.82 8.65
CA LEU A 424 24.73 -8.95 7.90
C LEU A 424 25.47 -8.18 6.78
N PHE A 425 26.76 -7.87 7.01
CA PHE A 425 27.59 -7.11 6.07
C PHE A 425 28.36 -7.98 5.08
N THR A 426 28.50 -9.26 5.36
CA THR A 426 29.38 -10.17 4.61
C THR A 426 28.66 -11.31 3.92
N GLN A 427 27.40 -11.57 4.29
CA GLN A 427 26.60 -12.68 3.74
C GLN A 427 25.19 -12.21 3.40
N PRO A 428 24.64 -12.62 2.25
CA PRO A 428 23.23 -12.39 1.96
C PRO A 428 22.35 -13.22 2.89
N PHE A 429 21.20 -12.67 3.29
CA PHE A 429 20.20 -13.49 3.97
C PHE A 429 19.62 -14.53 3.01
N MET A 430 19.69 -15.79 3.41
CA MET A 430 19.11 -16.90 2.64
C MET A 430 18.36 -17.82 3.61
N PRO A 431 17.03 -18.01 3.40
CA PRO A 431 16.30 -19.04 4.13
C PRO A 431 16.90 -20.42 3.87
N SER A 432 16.71 -21.33 4.82
CA SER A 432 17.10 -22.74 4.62
C SER A 432 16.46 -23.29 3.35
N LYS A 433 17.24 -24.01 2.56
CA LYS A 433 16.80 -24.66 1.33
C LYS A 433 16.95 -26.18 1.46
N THR A 434 15.97 -26.91 1.00
CA THR A 434 15.98 -28.39 0.95
C THR A 434 15.87 -28.85 -0.52
N ASP A 435 15.98 -30.16 -0.75
CA ASP A 435 15.68 -30.78 -2.05
C ASP A 435 14.18 -31.14 -2.20
N GLY A 436 13.35 -30.76 -1.22
CA GLY A 436 11.94 -31.13 -1.14
C GLY A 436 11.69 -32.54 -0.59
N GLY A 437 12.71 -33.16 -0.05
CA GLY A 437 12.61 -34.35 0.81
C GLY A 437 12.50 -33.98 2.27
N GLY A 438 13.29 -34.61 3.13
CA GLY A 438 13.40 -34.24 4.55
C GLY A 438 14.34 -33.07 4.79
N ILE A 439 14.39 -32.61 6.03
CA ILE A 439 15.37 -31.59 6.44
C ILE A 439 16.78 -32.23 6.49
N PRO A 440 17.79 -31.62 5.82
CA PRO A 440 19.15 -32.16 5.80
C PRO A 440 19.74 -32.30 7.21
N ARG A 441 20.52 -33.37 7.44
CA ARG A 441 21.16 -33.63 8.74
C ARG A 441 22.07 -32.48 9.21
N GLU A 442 22.70 -31.77 8.29
CA GLU A 442 23.53 -30.61 8.61
C GLU A 442 22.66 -29.47 9.17
N THR A 443 21.51 -29.20 8.53
CA THR A 443 20.54 -28.19 8.97
C THR A 443 19.99 -28.55 10.37
N LEU A 444 19.67 -29.84 10.60
CA LEU A 444 19.23 -30.31 11.93
C LEU A 444 20.32 -30.10 13.00
N ARG A 445 21.61 -30.41 12.67
CA ARG A 445 22.73 -30.16 13.57
C ARG A 445 22.91 -28.67 13.86
N LYS A 446 22.83 -27.82 12.86
CA LYS A 446 22.90 -26.36 13.02
C LYS A 446 21.77 -25.87 13.94
N ALA A 447 20.54 -26.30 13.71
CA ALA A 447 19.38 -25.91 14.54
C ALA A 447 19.58 -26.35 16.01
N LEU A 448 19.97 -27.59 16.26
CA LEU A 448 20.27 -28.09 17.62
C LEU A 448 21.44 -27.33 18.26
N GLY A 449 22.48 -26.98 17.51
CA GLY A 449 23.59 -26.18 18.01
C GLY A 449 23.15 -24.77 18.45
N LEU A 450 22.29 -24.12 17.68
CA LEU A 450 21.71 -22.82 18.03
C LEU A 450 20.84 -22.92 19.29
N LEU A 451 19.97 -23.93 19.37
CA LEU A 451 19.12 -24.19 20.54
C LEU A 451 19.98 -24.49 21.78
N GLY A 452 21.02 -25.32 21.62
CA GLY A 452 21.99 -25.59 22.70
C GLY A 452 22.70 -24.36 23.21
N SER A 453 23.16 -23.49 22.28
CA SER A 453 23.79 -22.21 22.61
C SER A 453 22.82 -21.25 23.31
N ALA A 454 21.53 -21.36 23.03
CA ALA A 454 20.44 -20.59 23.66
C ALA A 454 20.00 -21.21 25.02
N GLY A 455 20.67 -22.29 25.51
CA GLY A 455 20.40 -22.91 26.79
C GLY A 455 19.40 -24.07 26.77
N TRP A 456 18.97 -24.52 25.59
CA TRP A 456 18.05 -25.66 25.46
C TRP A 456 18.82 -26.98 25.27
N LYS A 457 18.60 -27.96 26.12
CA LYS A 457 19.25 -29.28 26.05
C LYS A 457 18.28 -30.33 25.60
N LEU A 458 18.68 -31.16 24.64
CA LEU A 458 17.91 -32.30 24.20
C LEU A 458 18.02 -33.43 25.25
N THR A 459 16.89 -33.90 25.71
CA THR A 459 16.73 -35.00 26.70
C THR A 459 15.71 -36.00 26.20
N ASP A 460 15.50 -37.10 26.95
CA ASP A 460 14.46 -38.10 26.66
C ASP A 460 13.04 -37.49 26.70
N ARG A 461 12.87 -36.35 27.39
CA ARG A 461 11.60 -35.63 27.51
C ARG A 461 11.46 -34.47 26.50
N GLY A 462 12.38 -34.35 25.55
CA GLY A 462 12.45 -33.27 24.57
C GLY A 462 13.48 -32.21 24.94
N LEU A 463 13.36 -31.01 24.32
CA LEU A 463 14.23 -29.86 24.57
C LEU A 463 13.81 -29.14 25.85
N LEU A 464 14.68 -29.12 26.85
CA LEU A 464 14.46 -28.47 28.14
C LEU A 464 15.44 -27.34 28.39
N ASN A 465 15.00 -26.25 29.05
CA ASN A 465 15.86 -25.18 29.57
C ASN A 465 16.52 -25.57 30.91
N ALA A 466 17.27 -24.66 31.51
CA ALA A 466 17.94 -24.89 32.80
C ALA A 466 16.96 -25.18 33.96
N ASP A 467 15.72 -24.69 33.87
CA ASP A 467 14.66 -24.89 34.85
C ASP A 467 13.81 -26.15 34.57
N ASN A 468 14.30 -27.05 33.69
CA ASN A 468 13.57 -28.25 33.23
C ASN A 468 12.22 -27.94 32.56
N GLN A 469 12.02 -26.74 32.05
CA GLN A 469 10.81 -26.40 31.30
C GLN A 469 10.98 -26.76 29.82
N PRO A 470 9.98 -27.39 29.19
CA PRO A 470 10.07 -27.76 27.78
C PRO A 470 9.98 -26.54 26.87
N LEU A 471 10.68 -26.57 25.74
CA LEU A 471 10.46 -25.62 24.64
C LEU A 471 9.10 -25.92 24.03
N ARG A 472 8.11 -25.14 24.42
CA ARG A 472 6.71 -25.31 24.04
C ARG A 472 6.12 -24.02 23.47
N PHE A 473 5.32 -24.14 22.39
CA PHE A 473 4.52 -23.06 21.83
C PHE A 473 3.38 -23.58 20.96
N GLU A 474 2.40 -22.71 20.70
CA GLU A 474 1.33 -22.96 19.73
C GLU A 474 1.36 -21.95 18.58
N ILE A 475 1.00 -22.39 17.36
CA ILE A 475 0.71 -21.50 16.24
C ILE A 475 -0.79 -21.24 16.21
N LEU A 476 -1.18 -19.98 16.44
CA LEU A 476 -2.58 -19.57 16.45
C LEU A 476 -3.07 -19.31 15.04
N LEU A 477 -4.19 -19.92 14.66
CA LEU A 477 -4.81 -19.83 13.33
C LEU A 477 -6.26 -19.37 13.42
N VAL A 478 -6.74 -18.75 12.33
CA VAL A 478 -8.15 -18.39 12.13
C VAL A 478 -8.79 -19.18 10.98
N ASN A 479 -7.96 -19.74 10.09
CA ASN A 479 -8.42 -20.48 8.93
C ASN A 479 -7.98 -21.96 9.02
N PRO A 480 -8.92 -22.92 9.21
CA PRO A 480 -8.58 -24.33 9.31
C PRO A 480 -7.84 -24.90 8.08
N SER A 481 -8.03 -24.32 6.90
CA SER A 481 -7.36 -24.80 5.69
C SER A 481 -5.83 -24.68 5.74
N LEU A 482 -5.31 -23.83 6.64
CA LEU A 482 -3.87 -23.63 6.86
C LEU A 482 -3.24 -24.75 7.70
N GLU A 483 -4.03 -25.53 8.44
CA GLU A 483 -3.52 -26.60 9.27
C GLU A 483 -2.75 -27.64 8.43
N ARG A 484 -3.31 -28.07 7.30
CA ARG A 484 -2.66 -29.02 6.39
C ARG A 484 -1.28 -28.54 5.88
N ILE A 485 -1.07 -27.22 5.85
CA ILE A 485 0.18 -26.62 5.39
C ILE A 485 1.22 -26.61 6.50
N LEU A 486 0.77 -26.41 7.75
CA LEU A 486 1.64 -26.28 8.91
C LEU A 486 1.88 -27.58 9.68
N LEU A 487 1.00 -28.58 9.54
CA LEU A 487 1.18 -29.90 10.19
C LEU A 487 2.54 -30.55 9.90
N PRO A 488 3.05 -30.58 8.66
CA PRO A 488 4.39 -31.13 8.38
C PRO A 488 5.50 -30.41 9.16
N TYR A 489 5.41 -29.08 9.26
CA TYR A 489 6.35 -28.29 10.04
C TYR A 489 6.27 -28.62 11.54
N ILE A 490 5.06 -28.76 12.09
CA ILE A 490 4.86 -29.19 13.48
C ILE A 490 5.47 -30.58 13.76
N GLU A 491 5.33 -31.51 12.81
CA GLU A 491 5.93 -32.84 12.94
C GLU A 491 7.47 -32.79 12.93
N ASP A 492 8.05 -31.98 12.08
CA ASP A 492 9.51 -31.79 12.03
C ASP A 492 10.04 -31.16 13.34
N LEU A 493 9.31 -30.20 13.92
CA LEU A 493 9.64 -29.62 15.23
C LEU A 493 9.57 -30.64 16.34
N ARG A 494 8.53 -31.49 16.39
CA ARG A 494 8.34 -32.53 17.39
C ARG A 494 9.42 -33.60 17.33
N ARG A 495 9.88 -33.96 16.12
CA ARG A 495 11.00 -34.91 15.96
C ARG A 495 12.31 -34.41 16.59
N LEU A 496 12.46 -33.11 16.74
CA LEU A 496 13.60 -32.45 17.41
C LEU A 496 13.36 -32.23 18.91
N GLY A 497 12.25 -32.74 19.46
CA GLY A 497 11.91 -32.60 20.87
C GLY A 497 11.28 -31.23 21.23
N ILE A 498 10.81 -30.47 20.26
CA ILE A 498 10.07 -29.21 20.48
C ILE A 498 8.59 -29.54 20.64
N ASN A 499 7.98 -29.10 21.72
CA ASN A 499 6.54 -29.30 21.97
C ASN A 499 5.72 -28.22 21.26
N ALA A 500 5.62 -28.32 19.92
CA ALA A 500 4.86 -27.41 19.09
C ALA A 500 3.46 -27.92 18.77
N GLY A 501 2.49 -27.00 18.64
CA GLY A 501 1.10 -27.34 18.32
C GLY A 501 0.42 -26.27 17.44
N LEU A 502 -0.75 -26.64 16.89
CA LEU A 502 -1.64 -25.72 16.18
C LEU A 502 -2.89 -25.46 17.03
N ARG A 503 -3.40 -24.24 16.97
CA ARG A 503 -4.66 -23.87 17.60
C ARG A 503 -5.48 -22.99 16.69
N THR A 504 -6.55 -23.53 16.15
CA THR A 504 -7.50 -22.79 15.33
C THR A 504 -8.65 -22.29 16.19
N VAL A 505 -8.98 -21.00 16.05
CA VAL A 505 -10.06 -20.33 16.78
C VAL A 505 -10.93 -19.53 15.83
N ASP A 506 -12.12 -19.12 16.27
CA ASP A 506 -13.00 -18.24 15.50
C ASP A 506 -12.41 -16.82 15.32
N ARG A 507 -12.97 -16.05 14.38
CA ARG A 507 -12.48 -14.70 14.04
C ARG A 507 -12.51 -13.70 15.20
N ALA A 508 -13.53 -13.77 16.06
CA ALA A 508 -13.67 -12.84 17.17
C ALA A 508 -12.61 -13.13 18.25
N GLN A 509 -12.44 -14.39 18.62
CA GLN A 509 -11.41 -14.84 19.55
C GLN A 509 -10.00 -14.58 18.99
N TYR A 510 -9.78 -14.83 17.68
CA TYR A 510 -8.50 -14.54 17.03
C TYR A 510 -8.15 -13.06 17.13
N LYS A 511 -9.09 -12.18 16.77
CA LYS A 511 -8.91 -10.71 16.85
C LYS A 511 -8.62 -10.26 18.27
N GLN A 512 -9.36 -10.75 19.27
CA GLN A 512 -9.16 -10.42 20.67
C GLN A 512 -7.76 -10.82 21.17
N ARG A 513 -7.31 -12.02 20.82
CA ARG A 513 -5.97 -12.52 21.17
C ARG A 513 -4.87 -11.72 20.48
N LEU A 514 -5.05 -11.37 19.20
CA LEU A 514 -4.11 -10.49 18.48
C LEU A 514 -3.98 -9.12 19.17
N ASP A 515 -5.10 -8.48 19.51
CA ASP A 515 -5.10 -7.14 20.12
C ASP A 515 -4.39 -7.09 21.48
N ARG A 516 -4.39 -8.22 22.21
CA ARG A 516 -3.74 -8.37 23.51
C ARG A 516 -2.34 -8.97 23.41
N PHE A 517 -1.87 -9.33 22.22
CA PHE A 517 -0.65 -10.10 21.99
C PHE A 517 -0.64 -11.45 22.75
N ASP A 518 -1.83 -12.04 22.95
CA ASP A 518 -1.99 -13.33 23.62
C ASP A 518 -1.87 -14.49 22.63
N PHE A 519 -0.68 -14.67 22.10
CA PHE A 519 -0.29 -15.77 21.21
C PHE A 519 1.22 -16.00 21.31
N ASP A 520 1.67 -17.18 20.91
CA ASP A 520 3.09 -17.49 20.79
C ASP A 520 3.59 -17.20 19.37
N MET A 521 3.01 -17.85 18.36
CA MET A 521 3.31 -17.66 16.94
C MET A 521 2.01 -17.53 16.14
N ILE A 522 2.03 -16.73 15.09
CA ILE A 522 0.89 -16.54 14.17
C ILE A 522 1.34 -16.63 12.72
N LEU A 523 0.50 -17.18 11.86
CA LEU A 523 0.62 -16.93 10.42
C LEU A 523 -0.05 -15.61 10.09
N MET A 524 0.73 -14.63 9.64
CA MET A 524 0.26 -13.28 9.38
C MET A 524 0.74 -12.79 8.03
N THR A 525 -0.05 -11.88 7.46
CA THR A 525 0.26 -11.19 6.22
C THR A 525 0.28 -9.67 6.47
N LEU A 526 1.41 -9.03 6.25
CA LEU A 526 1.57 -7.58 6.32
C LEU A 526 1.45 -6.98 4.92
N GLN A 527 0.61 -5.97 4.79
CA GLN A 527 0.43 -5.26 3.52
C GLN A 527 1.67 -4.45 3.18
N GLN A 528 2.11 -4.53 1.92
CA GLN A 528 3.20 -3.72 1.40
C GLN A 528 2.69 -2.76 0.33
N THR A 529 3.35 -1.63 0.18
CA THR A 529 2.95 -0.55 -0.72
C THR A 529 4.06 -0.22 -1.72
N LEU A 530 3.70 0.50 -2.79
CA LEU A 530 4.66 1.04 -3.77
C LEU A 530 5.56 2.16 -3.19
N SER A 531 5.26 2.63 -1.98
CA SER A 531 6.05 3.61 -1.24
C SER A 531 5.92 3.32 0.25
N PRO A 532 6.81 2.48 0.83
CA PRO A 532 6.79 2.16 2.25
C PRO A 532 6.86 3.42 3.14
N GLY A 533 5.98 3.50 4.13
CA GLY A 533 5.82 4.69 4.96
C GLY A 533 5.32 4.38 6.38
N LEU A 534 4.27 5.07 6.82
CA LEU A 534 3.72 4.97 8.18
C LEU A 534 3.22 3.58 8.57
N GLU A 535 2.86 2.73 7.59
CA GLU A 535 2.48 1.34 7.88
C GLU A 535 3.67 0.55 8.44
N GLN A 536 4.90 0.82 7.97
CA GLN A 536 6.11 0.18 8.48
C GLN A 536 6.36 0.56 9.94
N TRP A 537 6.06 1.81 10.32
CA TRP A 537 6.09 2.27 11.70
C TRP A 537 5.13 1.46 12.58
N GLN A 538 3.89 1.23 12.10
CA GLN A 538 2.90 0.43 12.83
C GLN A 538 3.34 -1.03 13.00
N TYR A 539 4.11 -1.57 12.05
CA TYR A 539 4.54 -2.96 12.07
C TYR A 539 5.77 -3.20 12.96
N PHE A 540 6.71 -2.24 13.01
CA PHE A 540 8.06 -2.53 13.51
C PHE A 540 8.62 -1.52 14.51
N HIS A 541 8.02 -0.34 14.72
CA HIS A 541 8.57 0.65 15.65
C HIS A 541 8.36 0.21 17.11
N SER A 542 9.39 0.41 17.96
CA SER A 542 9.39 0.03 19.37
C SER A 542 8.22 0.62 20.16
N SER A 543 7.79 1.85 19.86
CA SER A 543 6.63 2.49 20.51
C SER A 543 5.33 1.71 20.30
N GLN A 544 5.25 0.84 19.30
CA GLN A 544 4.07 0.02 19.00
C GLN A 544 4.11 -1.34 19.71
N ALA A 545 5.24 -1.72 20.29
CA ALA A 545 5.45 -3.05 20.84
C ALA A 545 4.52 -3.38 22.03
N SER A 546 4.06 -2.40 22.79
CA SER A 546 3.19 -2.59 23.96
C SER A 546 1.78 -2.01 23.80
N ILE A 547 1.47 -1.41 22.65
CA ILE A 547 0.16 -0.79 22.42
C ILE A 547 -0.85 -1.86 21.98
N HIS A 548 -1.88 -2.10 22.79
CA HIS A 548 -2.95 -3.04 22.47
C HIS A 548 -3.62 -2.68 21.14
N GLY A 549 -3.81 -3.66 20.28
CA GLY A 549 -4.38 -3.49 18.95
C GLY A 549 -3.40 -2.98 17.89
N SER A 550 -2.13 -2.74 18.24
CA SER A 550 -1.10 -2.40 17.26
C SER A 550 -0.77 -3.60 16.37
N LYS A 551 -0.15 -3.30 15.24
CA LYS A 551 0.27 -4.34 14.28
C LYS A 551 1.71 -4.82 14.48
N ASN A 552 2.39 -4.38 15.53
CA ASN A 552 3.71 -4.90 15.88
C ASN A 552 3.58 -6.29 16.52
N TYR A 553 3.13 -7.24 15.74
CA TYR A 553 2.83 -8.61 16.19
C TYR A 553 4.04 -9.34 16.74
N ALA A 554 5.20 -9.15 16.12
CA ALA A 554 6.44 -9.80 16.57
C ALA A 554 7.00 -9.23 17.88
N GLY A 555 6.54 -8.05 18.33
CA GLY A 555 7.10 -7.40 19.51
C GLY A 555 8.47 -6.76 19.24
N VAL A 556 8.67 -6.24 18.04
CA VAL A 556 9.91 -5.55 17.67
C VAL A 556 10.14 -4.37 18.60
N ALA A 557 11.26 -4.38 19.31
CA ALA A 557 11.74 -3.30 20.16
C ALA A 557 13.26 -3.19 19.97
N ASN A 558 13.65 -2.53 18.87
CA ASN A 558 15.05 -2.46 18.44
C ASN A 558 15.39 -1.03 17.99
N PRO A 559 16.34 -0.34 18.67
CA PRO A 559 16.72 1.03 18.37
C PRO A 559 17.24 1.24 16.93
N VAL A 560 17.88 0.22 16.34
CA VAL A 560 18.36 0.29 14.95
C VAL A 560 17.17 0.31 13.99
N VAL A 561 16.14 -0.52 14.24
CA VAL A 561 14.90 -0.52 13.48
C VAL A 561 14.22 0.85 13.58
N ASP A 562 14.11 1.41 14.78
CA ASP A 562 13.50 2.72 15.01
C ASP A 562 14.24 3.84 14.26
N GLY A 563 15.58 3.83 14.30
CA GLY A 563 16.40 4.79 13.57
C GLY A 563 16.23 4.69 12.04
N LEU A 564 16.16 3.47 11.50
CA LEU A 564 15.92 3.24 10.08
C LEU A 564 14.49 3.62 9.66
N LEU A 565 13.49 3.38 10.51
CA LEU A 565 12.11 3.81 10.25
C LEU A 565 11.99 5.34 10.19
N ASN A 566 12.65 6.05 11.13
CA ASN A 566 12.71 7.51 11.10
C ASN A 566 13.36 8.02 9.80
N LYS A 567 14.48 7.41 9.39
CA LYS A 567 15.17 7.75 8.14
C LYS A 567 14.31 7.44 6.91
N LEU A 568 13.58 6.32 6.90
CA LEU A 568 12.68 5.95 5.81
C LEU A 568 11.56 6.98 5.61
N LEU A 569 10.95 7.46 6.71
CA LEU A 569 9.91 8.48 6.66
C LEU A 569 10.42 9.86 6.25
N ALA A 570 11.70 10.15 6.51
CA ALA A 570 12.35 11.42 6.18
C ALA A 570 12.99 11.43 4.78
N ALA A 571 12.99 10.32 4.05
CA ALA A 571 13.61 10.19 2.73
C ALA A 571 13.06 11.24 1.74
N GLN A 572 13.97 11.95 1.08
CA GLN A 572 13.64 13.01 0.11
C GLN A 572 13.77 12.53 -1.34
N THR A 573 14.45 11.43 -1.56
CA THR A 573 14.61 10.81 -2.88
C THR A 573 14.19 9.35 -2.87
N ARG A 574 13.85 8.82 -4.05
CA ARG A 574 13.52 7.40 -4.20
C ARG A 574 14.70 6.51 -3.83
N ASP A 575 15.91 6.89 -4.22
CA ASP A 575 17.13 6.14 -3.91
C ASP A 575 17.39 6.06 -2.40
N GLU A 576 17.16 7.15 -1.67
CA GLU A 576 17.24 7.15 -0.20
C GLU A 576 16.18 6.25 0.42
N GLN A 577 14.94 6.29 -0.09
CA GLN A 577 13.84 5.45 0.38
C GLN A 577 14.17 3.96 0.14
N VAL A 578 14.61 3.62 -1.07
CA VAL A 578 14.99 2.24 -1.44
C VAL A 578 16.14 1.75 -0.60
N ALA A 579 17.22 2.54 -0.49
CA ALA A 579 18.40 2.20 0.30
C ALA A 579 18.06 1.98 1.78
N THR A 580 17.24 2.86 2.35
CA THR A 580 16.83 2.77 3.76
C THR A 580 15.87 1.59 4.00
N ALA A 581 14.94 1.33 3.08
CA ALA A 581 14.05 0.18 3.18
C ALA A 581 14.82 -1.15 3.09
N ARG A 582 15.81 -1.26 2.19
CA ARG A 582 16.72 -2.43 2.12
C ARG A 582 17.52 -2.61 3.39
N ALA A 583 18.05 -1.52 3.96
CA ALA A 583 18.75 -1.56 5.24
C ALA A 583 17.84 -2.08 6.36
N LEU A 584 16.61 -1.58 6.44
CA LEU A 584 15.57 -2.04 7.38
C LEU A 584 15.27 -3.53 7.17
N ASP A 585 15.07 -3.95 5.92
CA ASP A 585 14.82 -5.35 5.55
C ASP A 585 15.91 -6.29 6.09
N ARG A 586 17.19 -5.94 5.90
CA ARG A 586 18.31 -6.74 6.43
C ARG A 586 18.30 -6.85 7.94
N VAL A 587 18.04 -5.74 8.62
CA VAL A 587 18.00 -5.76 10.09
C VAL A 587 16.85 -6.65 10.57
N LEU A 588 15.65 -6.52 10.00
CA LEU A 588 14.49 -7.35 10.35
C LEU A 588 14.76 -8.84 10.08
N LEU A 589 15.38 -9.15 8.93
CA LEU A 589 15.74 -10.54 8.55
C LEU A 589 16.79 -11.12 9.49
N SER A 590 17.83 -10.34 9.85
CA SER A 590 18.90 -10.79 10.75
C SER A 590 18.41 -11.07 12.17
N GLN A 591 17.27 -10.50 12.56
CA GLN A 591 16.65 -10.71 13.85
C GLN A 591 15.65 -11.86 13.86
N HIS A 592 15.36 -12.47 12.73
CA HIS A 592 14.45 -13.63 12.60
C HIS A 592 13.10 -13.43 13.28
N TYR A 593 12.48 -12.23 13.18
CA TYR A 593 11.17 -11.97 13.78
C TYR A 593 10.04 -12.79 13.15
N SER A 594 10.24 -13.23 11.91
CA SER A 594 9.33 -14.15 11.22
C SER A 594 10.08 -15.22 10.46
N ILE A 595 9.42 -16.33 10.20
CA ILE A 595 9.84 -17.32 9.21
C ILE A 595 9.16 -16.90 7.90
N PRO A 596 9.90 -16.36 6.92
CA PRO A 596 9.33 -15.95 5.64
C PRO A 596 8.70 -17.15 4.93
N ASN A 597 7.50 -16.98 4.39
CA ASN A 597 6.81 -18.04 3.69
C ASN A 597 7.06 -17.96 2.18
N TRP A 598 6.05 -17.59 1.38
CA TRP A 598 6.11 -17.58 -0.08
C TRP A 598 5.28 -16.43 -0.65
N TYR A 599 5.52 -16.15 -1.92
CA TYR A 599 4.77 -15.16 -2.68
C TYR A 599 4.61 -15.57 -4.13
N LEU A 600 3.75 -14.84 -4.85
CA LEU A 600 3.52 -14.97 -6.28
C LEU A 600 3.88 -13.66 -6.98
N ASN A 601 4.75 -13.72 -7.99
CA ASN A 601 5.25 -12.54 -8.72
C ASN A 601 4.57 -12.33 -10.08
N ASN A 602 3.45 -12.99 -10.29
CA ASN A 602 2.67 -12.86 -11.51
C ASN A 602 1.16 -12.95 -11.23
N HIS A 603 0.37 -12.37 -12.10
CA HIS A 603 -1.06 -12.63 -12.15
C HIS A 603 -1.31 -13.93 -12.88
N ARG A 604 -2.02 -14.86 -12.26
CA ARG A 604 -2.57 -16.05 -12.93
C ARG A 604 -3.94 -15.68 -13.48
N LEU A 605 -3.99 -15.49 -14.77
CA LEU A 605 -5.17 -14.98 -15.46
C LEU A 605 -5.68 -15.98 -16.48
N ALA A 606 -6.97 -16.30 -16.42
CA ALA A 606 -7.66 -16.97 -17.50
C ALA A 606 -8.74 -16.04 -18.05
N TYR A 607 -8.81 -15.89 -19.36
CA TYR A 607 -9.78 -14.98 -19.98
C TYR A 607 -10.21 -15.47 -21.38
N ARG A 608 -11.43 -15.09 -21.77
CA ARG A 608 -11.97 -15.38 -23.09
C ARG A 608 -11.14 -14.68 -24.17
N ASN A 609 -10.77 -15.40 -25.23
CA ASN A 609 -9.90 -14.90 -26.32
C ASN A 609 -10.59 -13.89 -27.24
N ARG A 610 -11.47 -13.06 -26.71
CA ARG A 610 -12.16 -11.98 -27.43
C ARG A 610 -11.65 -10.58 -27.09
N PHE A 611 -10.71 -10.50 -26.15
CA PHE A 611 -10.13 -9.23 -25.71
C PHE A 611 -8.77 -8.97 -26.34
N ALA A 612 -8.45 -7.69 -26.51
CA ALA A 612 -7.14 -7.19 -26.87
C ALA A 612 -6.66 -6.17 -25.83
N MET A 613 -5.34 -6.02 -25.74
CA MET A 613 -4.61 -5.07 -24.92
C MET A 613 -3.31 -4.72 -25.60
N VAL A 614 -2.70 -3.58 -25.30
CA VAL A 614 -1.36 -3.23 -25.84
C VAL A 614 -0.30 -4.03 -25.08
N THR A 615 -0.21 -3.79 -23.77
CA THR A 615 0.70 -4.48 -22.85
C THR A 615 0.13 -4.39 -21.44
N THR A 616 0.58 -5.27 -20.57
CA THR A 616 0.26 -5.17 -19.14
C THR A 616 1.32 -4.30 -18.46
N PRO A 617 0.93 -3.18 -17.86
CA PRO A 617 1.88 -2.33 -17.16
C PRO A 617 2.36 -3.00 -15.85
N PRO A 618 3.55 -2.62 -15.34
CA PRO A 618 4.19 -3.35 -14.24
C PRO A 618 3.46 -3.27 -12.89
N TYR A 619 2.64 -2.23 -12.69
CA TYR A 619 2.00 -1.96 -11.38
C TYR A 619 0.47 -2.13 -11.37
N THR A 620 -0.14 -2.57 -12.47
CA THR A 620 -1.57 -2.89 -12.55
C THR A 620 -1.81 -3.95 -13.61
N LEU A 621 -2.93 -4.66 -13.53
CA LEU A 621 -3.34 -5.58 -14.61
C LEU A 621 -3.85 -4.83 -15.86
N GLY A 622 -4.20 -3.55 -15.71
CA GLY A 622 -4.56 -2.67 -16.83
C GLY A 622 -5.90 -2.98 -17.50
N LEU A 623 -6.81 -3.69 -16.83
CA LEU A 623 -8.11 -4.09 -17.40
C LEU A 623 -8.93 -2.94 -17.97
N ARG A 624 -8.76 -1.72 -17.43
CA ARG A 624 -9.45 -0.51 -17.89
C ARG A 624 -9.09 -0.12 -19.32
N ALA A 625 -7.93 -0.57 -19.81
CA ALA A 625 -7.45 -0.32 -21.19
C ALA A 625 -7.76 -1.47 -22.15
N TRP A 626 -8.33 -2.57 -21.69
CA TRP A 626 -8.72 -3.66 -22.55
C TRP A 626 -9.90 -3.30 -23.43
N TRP A 627 -10.02 -3.93 -24.62
CA TRP A 627 -11.14 -3.76 -25.55
C TRP A 627 -11.49 -5.07 -26.24
N LEU A 628 -12.65 -5.14 -26.89
CA LEU A 628 -13.05 -6.28 -27.71
C LEU A 628 -12.33 -6.24 -29.06
N LYS A 629 -11.75 -7.40 -29.50
CA LYS A 629 -11.12 -7.57 -30.82
C LYS A 629 -12.09 -7.29 -31.96
N SER A 630 -13.35 -7.67 -31.79
CA SER A 630 -14.44 -7.36 -32.69
C SER A 630 -15.66 -6.96 -31.87
N LEU A 631 -16.34 -5.89 -32.29
CA LEU A 631 -17.61 -5.50 -31.70
C LEU A 631 -18.68 -6.45 -32.25
N GLU A 632 -19.24 -7.32 -31.42
CA GLU A 632 -20.39 -8.12 -31.80
C GLU A 632 -21.55 -7.19 -32.15
N LYS A 633 -22.24 -7.45 -33.28
CA LYS A 633 -23.51 -6.77 -33.54
C LYS A 633 -24.46 -7.12 -32.38
N PRO A 634 -25.18 -6.15 -31.79
CA PRO A 634 -26.17 -6.46 -30.76
C PRO A 634 -27.15 -7.49 -31.33
N ARG A 635 -27.30 -8.62 -30.64
CA ARG A 635 -28.32 -9.62 -30.91
C ARG A 635 -29.69 -9.08 -30.53
#